data_f898b4479419a8a560d02b10ccd98f00
#
_entry.id   f898b4479419a8a560d02b10ccd98f00
#
_cell.length_a   1.000
_cell.length_b   1.000
_cell.length_c   1.000
_cell.angle_alpha   90.00
_cell.angle_beta   90.00
_cell.angle_gamma   90.00
#
_symmetry.space_group_name_H-M   'P 1'
#
loop_
_entity.id
_entity.type
_entity.pdbx_description
1 polymer ?
#
loop_
_entity_poly.entity_id
_entity_poly.type
_entity_poly.pdbx_seq_one_letter_code
_entity_poly.pdbx_strand_id
1 'polypeptide(L)'
;MQKTKRVTVVASLFVVLFTAVVANAGGPLMMWNKEQRIPYRWDVSSPVRVFTDSGPFEIIPSQFTPIPNEVADAAVAFSIGQWNDVESSSFQAQIIGDFASIGLPDINSPSNAGLVIGPDNGGGVHVIYDQSGTIMRDFLGAPVTVLGIAQPEWADETTGTITESWVLVNSQLRWVGDDQLQNFRAIFTHEFGHAINLAHSQTNGAILQKNDARGPLTCATALPYSTAITPDDRETMYPFLNVKPGTGNGLQMATVNVSDDKTSVSNLYPAPGYPETHGSITGRILKTDGSEGITGVNVIVRNLDNPYTDAISAMSGDYVRVAAGNDGTFTINGLTPGARYVIYNDMIIEGGYPTKQPEFLPEGEEFFNGENESGNGLTDDRCQMTPIVAAAGSVAQADIVLNTVQGAPKFTPLTATITVNSVSSDGNIISGILTSGGTYRFTEVDGHQVLNTTPGAVSGTMSRDGSFFVSDTLNAANKRVASILQYPGGSWQQLPIPTVAPPAMVAPADYVTVGWGIAEYGRAVAGSVAVDTNGPLPGETGRARPFIWTPENGSRELPVPAGTRNARPNNISADGSTVLGWYDFPNSNSTRFGARWVNGEFIPFTTPSLFVGEANASTPDGSVILGRNAGPKVEAWYWTQEKGVQLLGRFGTINSSSANAVSADGQVIAGFGGSVAQFPGDVSGHRAFLWTPELGFVDFEKFLSAQGTGFEGWIVNSTNSMTPDGMRFVGSGYAPNKGLAGWIIDLPTVNICHAPPGNPRNTQTINVPFRGDMGDHLKHGDTIGVCTQ
;
A
#
# COMPACT_ATOMS: atom_id res chain seq x y z
N MET A 1 -35.36 -14.22 -34.45
CA MET A 1 -34.14 -14.55 -33.66
C MET A 1 -33.27 -13.30 -33.63
N GLN A 2 -33.50 -12.47 -32.63
CA GLN A 2 -32.58 -11.35 -32.32
C GLN A 2 -31.33 -11.98 -31.72
N LYS A 3 -30.17 -11.79 -32.34
CA LYS A 3 -28.88 -12.15 -31.76
C LYS A 3 -28.67 -11.22 -30.57
N THR A 4 -28.81 -11.76 -29.36
CA THR A 4 -28.37 -11.11 -28.15
C THR A 4 -26.89 -10.80 -28.31
N LYS A 5 -26.52 -9.54 -28.29
CA LYS A 5 -25.10 -9.14 -28.29
C LYS A 5 -24.56 -9.45 -26.90
N ARG A 6 -23.80 -10.52 -26.80
CA ARG A 6 -22.98 -10.80 -25.62
C ARG A 6 -21.65 -10.06 -25.80
N VAL A 7 -21.22 -9.33 -24.83
CA VAL A 7 -19.93 -8.65 -24.82
C VAL A 7 -19.13 -9.13 -23.64
N THR A 8 -17.87 -9.35 -23.85
CA THR A 8 -16.90 -9.68 -22.81
C THR A 8 -16.87 -8.53 -21.81
N VAL A 9 -17.20 -8.80 -20.58
CA VAL A 9 -17.03 -7.85 -19.46
C VAL A 9 -15.56 -7.77 -19.07
N VAL A 10 -14.67 -8.20 -19.95
CA VAL A 10 -13.25 -8.00 -19.79
C VAL A 10 -12.99 -6.50 -19.88
N ALA A 11 -12.95 -5.83 -18.75
CA ALA A 11 -12.24 -4.57 -18.68
C ALA A 11 -10.83 -4.85 -19.19
N SER A 12 -10.63 -4.55 -20.47
CA SER A 12 -9.36 -4.54 -21.21
C SER A 12 -8.19 -5.29 -20.56
N LEU A 13 -8.17 -6.60 -20.63
CA LEU A 13 -7.07 -7.43 -20.10
C LEU A 13 -5.75 -7.23 -20.87
N PHE A 14 -5.71 -6.38 -21.87
CA PHE A 14 -4.53 -6.19 -22.72
C PHE A 14 -3.58 -5.07 -22.30
N VAL A 15 -3.83 -4.32 -21.20
CA VAL A 15 -2.93 -3.26 -20.71
C VAL A 15 -2.89 -3.16 -19.19
N VAL A 16 -3.49 -4.11 -18.47
CA VAL A 16 -3.47 -4.09 -17.01
C VAL A 16 -2.66 -5.26 -16.47
N LEU A 17 -1.42 -5.31 -16.83
CA LEU A 17 -0.38 -5.86 -15.97
C LEU A 17 -0.31 -4.93 -14.75
N PHE A 18 -0.82 -5.40 -13.61
CA PHE A 18 -0.73 -4.73 -12.32
C PHE A 18 -1.58 -3.46 -12.07
N THR A 19 -2.76 -3.36 -12.63
CA THR A 19 -3.82 -2.68 -11.91
C THR A 19 -4.75 -3.77 -11.40
N ALA A 20 -4.65 -4.04 -10.12
CA ALA A 20 -5.54 -4.95 -9.43
C ALA A 20 -7.00 -4.64 -9.77
N VAL A 21 -7.83 -5.65 -9.80
CA VAL A 21 -9.27 -5.56 -10.08
C VAL A 21 -9.93 -4.55 -9.13
N VAL A 22 -10.72 -3.64 -9.66
CA VAL A 22 -11.36 -2.55 -8.91
C VAL A 22 -12.40 -3.12 -7.95
N ALA A 23 -12.19 -2.98 -6.65
CA ALA A 23 -13.04 -3.52 -5.62
C ALA A 23 -13.54 -2.44 -4.65
N ASN A 24 -14.78 -2.54 -4.21
CA ASN A 24 -15.36 -1.73 -3.14
C ASN A 24 -15.29 -2.50 -1.81
N ALA A 25 -15.14 -1.81 -0.69
CA ALA A 25 -15.28 -2.43 0.61
C ALA A 25 -16.69 -3.03 0.72
N GLY A 26 -16.80 -4.37 0.78
CA GLY A 26 -18.06 -5.10 0.93
C GLY A 26 -19.12 -4.92 -0.18
N GLY A 27 -18.79 -4.29 -1.30
CA GLY A 27 -19.72 -4.00 -2.39
C GLY A 27 -19.54 -4.89 -3.63
N PRO A 28 -20.19 -4.56 -4.75
CA PRO A 28 -20.02 -5.28 -6.01
C PRO A 28 -18.68 -4.99 -6.66
N LEU A 29 -18.07 -6.02 -7.25
CA LEU A 29 -16.82 -5.91 -8.00
C LEU A 29 -17.00 -5.10 -9.30
N MET A 30 -18.15 -5.28 -9.97
CA MET A 30 -18.42 -4.69 -11.29
C MET A 30 -19.83 -4.11 -11.36
N MET A 31 -19.94 -2.93 -11.99
CA MET A 31 -21.21 -2.21 -12.16
C MET A 31 -21.65 -2.21 -13.62
N TRP A 32 -22.89 -2.64 -13.87
CA TRP A 32 -23.55 -2.57 -15.17
C TRP A 32 -23.93 -1.13 -15.51
N ASN A 33 -24.58 -0.44 -14.57
CA ASN A 33 -24.93 0.97 -14.73
C ASN A 33 -24.36 1.76 -13.55
N LYS A 34 -23.28 2.47 -13.79
CA LYS A 34 -22.57 3.25 -12.76
C LYS A 34 -23.37 4.46 -12.27
N GLU A 35 -24.13 5.12 -13.16
CA GLU A 35 -24.94 6.30 -12.81
C GLU A 35 -26.13 5.93 -11.90
N GLN A 36 -26.74 4.78 -12.18
CA GLN A 36 -27.92 4.28 -11.43
C GLN A 36 -27.54 3.35 -10.27
N ARG A 37 -26.26 3.09 -10.04
CA ARG A 37 -25.76 2.15 -9.02
C ARG A 37 -26.26 0.72 -9.18
N ILE A 38 -26.38 0.25 -10.41
CA ILE A 38 -26.83 -1.12 -10.70
C ILE A 38 -25.63 -2.01 -10.98
N PRO A 39 -25.34 -3.02 -10.13
CA PRO A 39 -24.26 -3.97 -10.37
C PRO A 39 -24.65 -5.02 -11.40
N TYR A 40 -23.64 -5.68 -11.99
CA TYR A 40 -23.85 -6.94 -12.66
C TYR A 40 -24.28 -8.01 -11.65
N ARG A 41 -25.18 -8.93 -12.08
CA ARG A 41 -25.74 -10.00 -11.21
C ARG A 41 -25.98 -11.26 -11.99
N TRP A 42 -25.84 -12.41 -11.34
CA TRP A 42 -26.35 -13.67 -11.85
C TRP A 42 -27.88 -13.68 -11.83
N ASP A 43 -28.48 -14.40 -12.78
CA ASP A 43 -29.89 -14.80 -12.67
C ASP A 43 -30.00 -15.92 -11.63
N VAL A 44 -30.71 -15.64 -10.55
CA VAL A 44 -30.91 -16.56 -9.43
C VAL A 44 -32.27 -17.28 -9.48
N SER A 45 -32.98 -17.24 -10.61
CA SER A 45 -34.21 -18.04 -10.83
C SER A 45 -33.93 -19.54 -10.84
N SER A 46 -32.70 -19.95 -11.05
CA SER A 46 -32.19 -21.31 -10.93
C SER A 46 -30.77 -21.29 -10.37
N PRO A 47 -30.26 -22.37 -9.77
CA PRO A 47 -28.89 -22.42 -9.30
C PRO A 47 -27.88 -22.14 -10.42
N VAL A 48 -26.89 -21.31 -10.13
CA VAL A 48 -25.76 -21.01 -11.04
C VAL A 48 -24.96 -22.30 -11.26
N ARG A 49 -24.73 -22.62 -12.50
CA ARG A 49 -24.00 -23.83 -12.90
C ARG A 49 -22.50 -23.65 -12.63
N VAL A 50 -21.88 -24.65 -12.03
CA VAL A 50 -20.44 -24.67 -11.81
C VAL A 50 -19.84 -25.89 -12.48
N PHE A 51 -18.73 -25.69 -13.18
CA PHE A 51 -17.94 -26.74 -13.82
C PHE A 51 -16.52 -26.71 -13.26
N THR A 52 -16.03 -27.87 -12.81
CA THR A 52 -14.67 -28.00 -12.27
C THR A 52 -13.71 -28.50 -13.33
N ASP A 53 -12.43 -28.26 -13.17
CA ASP A 53 -11.40 -28.79 -14.02
C ASP A 53 -11.38 -30.32 -13.96
N SER A 54 -11.19 -30.98 -15.09
CA SER A 54 -11.24 -32.45 -15.17
C SER A 54 -9.90 -33.14 -14.93
N GLY A 55 -8.84 -32.36 -14.80
CA GLY A 55 -7.49 -32.89 -14.58
C GLY A 55 -7.17 -33.13 -13.12
N PRO A 56 -6.12 -33.90 -12.84
CA PRO A 56 -5.65 -34.11 -11.48
C PRO A 56 -5.11 -32.82 -10.89
N PHE A 57 -5.51 -32.51 -9.68
CA PHE A 57 -4.93 -31.43 -8.89
C PHE A 57 -3.61 -31.90 -8.29
N GLU A 58 -2.56 -32.00 -9.09
CA GLU A 58 -1.25 -32.45 -8.65
C GLU A 58 -0.42 -31.28 -8.10
N ILE A 59 -0.11 -31.34 -6.84
CA ILE A 59 0.88 -30.44 -6.23
C ILE A 59 2.30 -30.97 -6.57
N ILE A 60 3.06 -30.19 -7.32
CA ILE A 60 4.50 -30.46 -7.55
C ILE A 60 5.30 -29.59 -6.55
N PRO A 61 6.29 -30.11 -5.81
CA PRO A 61 7.03 -31.37 -5.84
C PRO A 61 7.05 -32.14 -4.51
N SER A 62 7.47 -33.38 -4.59
CA SER A 62 8.03 -34.40 -3.67
C SER A 62 7.92 -34.26 -2.13
N GLN A 63 7.40 -33.22 -1.55
CA GLN A 63 7.23 -33.07 -0.10
C GLN A 63 5.75 -32.93 0.34
N PHE A 64 4.81 -32.83 -0.58
CA PHE A 64 3.39 -32.65 -0.27
C PHE A 64 2.58 -33.74 -0.93
N THR A 65 1.54 -34.19 -0.22
CA THR A 65 0.57 -35.15 -0.78
C THR A 65 -0.31 -34.34 -1.78
N PRO A 66 -0.42 -34.75 -3.05
CA PRO A 66 -1.35 -34.16 -4.00
C PRO A 66 -2.76 -34.22 -3.44
N ILE A 67 -3.56 -33.17 -3.66
CA ILE A 67 -5.00 -33.21 -3.38
C ILE A 67 -5.65 -33.96 -4.55
N PRO A 68 -6.26 -35.12 -4.35
CA PRO A 68 -7.00 -35.81 -5.41
C PRO A 68 -8.11 -34.90 -5.96
N ASN A 69 -8.41 -35.00 -7.24
CA ASN A 69 -9.43 -34.17 -7.89
C ASN A 69 -10.79 -34.21 -7.16
N GLU A 70 -11.19 -35.41 -6.74
CA GLU A 70 -12.44 -35.61 -5.97
C GLU A 70 -12.43 -34.85 -4.63
N VAL A 71 -11.27 -34.69 -4.00
CA VAL A 71 -11.11 -33.95 -2.74
C VAL A 71 -11.13 -32.44 -3.02
N ALA A 72 -10.55 -32.00 -4.13
CA ALA A 72 -10.62 -30.61 -4.58
C ALA A 72 -12.07 -30.22 -4.92
N ASP A 73 -12.77 -31.05 -5.68
CA ASP A 73 -14.17 -30.83 -6.04
C ASP A 73 -15.08 -30.83 -4.80
N ALA A 74 -14.81 -31.69 -3.83
CA ALA A 74 -15.52 -31.69 -2.55
C ALA A 74 -15.26 -30.41 -1.73
N ALA A 75 -14.05 -29.86 -1.81
CA ALA A 75 -13.72 -28.58 -1.19
C ALA A 75 -14.40 -27.40 -1.90
N VAL A 76 -14.47 -27.45 -3.23
CA VAL A 76 -15.24 -26.50 -4.05
C VAL A 76 -16.73 -26.57 -3.68
N ALA A 77 -17.31 -27.75 -3.59
CA ALA A 77 -18.70 -27.96 -3.19
C ALA A 77 -18.97 -27.43 -1.77
N PHE A 78 -18.06 -27.65 -0.83
CA PHE A 78 -18.14 -27.09 0.52
C PHE A 78 -18.20 -25.57 0.47
N SER A 79 -17.29 -24.94 -0.27
CA SER A 79 -17.17 -23.49 -0.36
C SER A 79 -18.40 -22.84 -1.02
N ILE A 80 -18.94 -23.47 -2.08
CA ILE A 80 -20.19 -23.04 -2.69
C ILE A 80 -21.33 -23.11 -1.68
N GLY A 81 -21.38 -24.19 -0.87
CA GLY A 81 -22.36 -24.35 0.19
C GLY A 81 -22.37 -23.19 1.18
N GLN A 82 -21.20 -22.60 1.48
CA GLN A 82 -21.13 -21.45 2.39
C GLN A 82 -21.88 -20.22 1.87
N TRP A 83 -21.83 -19.96 0.57
CA TRP A 83 -22.60 -18.88 -0.06
C TRP A 83 -24.08 -19.23 -0.22
N ASN A 84 -24.39 -20.48 -0.51
CA ASN A 84 -25.76 -20.96 -0.60
C ASN A 84 -26.52 -20.92 0.73
N ASP A 85 -25.81 -21.07 1.85
CA ASP A 85 -26.39 -21.13 3.20
C ASP A 85 -26.66 -19.76 3.81
N VAL A 86 -26.43 -18.65 3.07
CA VAL A 86 -26.74 -17.31 3.55
C VAL A 86 -28.25 -17.07 3.45
N GLU A 87 -28.96 -17.16 4.56
CA GLU A 87 -30.43 -17.10 4.63
C GLU A 87 -31.04 -15.79 4.08
N SER A 88 -30.29 -14.68 4.19
CA SER A 88 -30.71 -13.37 3.69
C SER A 88 -30.47 -13.19 2.18
N SER A 89 -29.90 -14.19 1.51
CA SER A 89 -29.61 -14.20 0.07
C SER A 89 -30.44 -15.25 -0.66
N SER A 90 -30.88 -14.95 -1.87
CA SER A 90 -31.50 -15.92 -2.80
C SER A 90 -30.47 -16.60 -3.71
N PHE A 91 -29.18 -16.29 -3.54
CA PHE A 91 -28.12 -16.90 -4.36
C PHE A 91 -28.02 -18.40 -4.10
N GLN A 92 -27.94 -19.16 -5.19
CA GLN A 92 -27.68 -20.61 -5.17
C GLN A 92 -26.75 -20.97 -6.32
N ALA A 93 -25.80 -21.87 -6.08
CA ALA A 93 -24.94 -22.44 -7.11
C ALA A 93 -24.75 -23.94 -6.88
N GLN A 94 -24.44 -24.67 -7.95
CA GLN A 94 -24.28 -26.13 -7.90
C GLN A 94 -23.26 -26.60 -8.93
N ILE A 95 -22.37 -27.50 -8.52
CA ILE A 95 -21.52 -28.26 -9.46
C ILE A 95 -22.41 -29.20 -10.24
N ILE A 96 -22.41 -29.09 -11.57
CA ILE A 96 -23.22 -29.93 -12.44
C ILE A 96 -22.39 -30.82 -13.38
N GLY A 97 -21.09 -30.65 -13.37
CA GLY A 97 -20.16 -31.44 -14.19
C GLY A 97 -18.74 -30.90 -14.12
N ASP A 98 -17.89 -31.52 -14.85
CA ASP A 98 -16.50 -31.08 -15.09
C ASP A 98 -16.35 -30.50 -16.50
N PHE A 99 -15.14 -30.03 -16.84
CA PHE A 99 -14.82 -29.49 -18.14
C PHE A 99 -15.00 -30.49 -19.28
N ALA A 100 -14.73 -31.80 -19.02
CA ALA A 100 -14.95 -32.82 -20.03
C ALA A 100 -16.45 -32.97 -20.40
N SER A 101 -17.35 -32.74 -19.45
CA SER A 101 -18.79 -32.77 -19.67
C SER A 101 -19.32 -31.70 -20.61
N ILE A 102 -18.57 -30.63 -20.77
CA ILE A 102 -18.88 -29.49 -21.71
C ILE A 102 -17.93 -29.42 -22.89
N GLY A 103 -17.11 -30.47 -23.08
CA GLY A 103 -16.19 -30.57 -24.22
C GLY A 103 -14.89 -29.76 -24.09
N LEU A 104 -14.56 -29.26 -22.91
CA LEU A 104 -13.30 -28.61 -22.64
C LEU A 104 -12.25 -29.63 -22.14
N PRO A 105 -10.97 -29.45 -22.49
CA PRO A 105 -9.91 -30.28 -21.95
C PRO A 105 -9.55 -29.89 -20.52
N ASP A 106 -8.73 -30.71 -19.86
CA ASP A 106 -7.99 -30.32 -18.66
C ASP A 106 -7.14 -29.06 -18.91
N ILE A 107 -7.29 -28.05 -18.05
CA ILE A 107 -6.59 -26.75 -18.16
C ILE A 107 -5.37 -26.74 -17.24
N ASN A 108 -4.23 -27.13 -17.76
CA ASN A 108 -3.02 -27.40 -16.98
C ASN A 108 -1.79 -26.58 -17.41
N SER A 109 -1.96 -25.65 -18.32
CA SER A 109 -0.83 -24.87 -18.85
C SER A 109 -1.26 -23.53 -19.44
N PRO A 110 -0.34 -22.53 -19.53
CA PRO A 110 -0.59 -21.27 -20.21
C PRO A 110 -1.07 -21.42 -21.66
N SER A 111 -0.66 -22.51 -22.34
CA SER A 111 -1.00 -22.74 -23.75
C SER A 111 -2.47 -23.11 -23.99
N ASN A 112 -3.15 -23.64 -22.97
CA ASN A 112 -4.56 -24.02 -23.06
C ASN A 112 -5.50 -23.23 -22.15
N ALA A 113 -4.97 -22.36 -21.27
CA ALA A 113 -5.77 -21.50 -20.41
C ALA A 113 -6.75 -20.61 -21.19
N GLY A 114 -6.34 -20.12 -22.36
CA GLY A 114 -7.19 -19.35 -23.28
C GLY A 114 -8.35 -20.12 -23.91
N LEU A 115 -8.54 -21.40 -23.61
CA LEU A 115 -9.74 -22.16 -23.99
C LEU A 115 -10.91 -21.89 -23.02
N VAL A 116 -10.62 -21.49 -21.79
CA VAL A 116 -11.62 -21.16 -20.78
C VAL A 116 -11.64 -19.66 -20.49
N ILE A 117 -10.49 -19.05 -20.28
CA ILE A 117 -10.39 -17.62 -20.02
C ILE A 117 -10.42 -16.87 -21.34
N GLY A 118 -11.46 -16.08 -21.58
CA GLY A 118 -11.71 -15.28 -22.79
C GLY A 118 -12.87 -15.74 -23.65
N PRO A 119 -12.97 -17.01 -24.08
CA PRO A 119 -14.09 -17.49 -24.87
C PRO A 119 -15.40 -17.65 -24.09
N ASP A 120 -16.54 -17.50 -24.75
CA ASP A 120 -17.87 -17.89 -24.22
C ASP A 120 -17.98 -19.43 -24.27
N ASN A 121 -17.99 -20.07 -23.13
CA ASN A 121 -18.06 -21.53 -22.97
C ASN A 121 -19.46 -22.05 -22.62
N GLY A 122 -20.48 -21.27 -22.94
CA GLY A 122 -21.87 -21.66 -22.73
C GLY A 122 -22.41 -21.32 -21.34
N GLY A 123 -21.69 -20.50 -20.60
CA GLY A 123 -22.09 -19.91 -19.34
C GLY A 123 -21.90 -20.81 -18.11
N GLY A 124 -21.96 -20.20 -16.95
CA GLY A 124 -21.66 -20.83 -15.66
C GLY A 124 -20.34 -20.36 -15.06
N VAL A 125 -19.96 -20.90 -13.92
CA VAL A 125 -18.67 -20.64 -13.30
C VAL A 125 -17.69 -21.76 -13.68
N HIS A 126 -16.56 -21.42 -14.23
CA HIS A 126 -15.51 -22.37 -14.63
C HIS A 126 -14.37 -22.34 -13.62
N VAL A 127 -14.13 -23.44 -12.92
CA VAL A 127 -13.10 -23.55 -11.87
C VAL A 127 -11.87 -24.23 -12.45
N ILE A 128 -10.76 -23.50 -12.49
CA ILE A 128 -9.47 -23.97 -13.04
C ILE A 128 -8.52 -24.24 -11.88
N TYR A 129 -7.90 -25.40 -11.90
CA TYR A 129 -6.84 -25.79 -10.97
C TYR A 129 -5.46 -25.56 -11.61
N ASP A 130 -4.81 -24.45 -11.30
CA ASP A 130 -3.46 -24.17 -11.83
C ASP A 130 -2.41 -25.03 -11.13
N GLN A 131 -2.27 -26.25 -11.60
CA GLN A 131 -1.39 -27.28 -11.02
C GLN A 131 0.06 -26.84 -10.87
N SER A 132 0.53 -26.01 -11.78
CA SER A 132 1.94 -25.61 -11.87
C SER A 132 2.18 -24.16 -11.44
N GLY A 133 1.13 -23.39 -11.16
CA GLY A 133 1.20 -21.93 -10.95
C GLY A 133 1.61 -21.15 -12.20
N THR A 134 1.73 -21.86 -13.35
CA THR A 134 2.20 -21.24 -14.59
C THR A 134 1.09 -20.51 -15.33
N ILE A 135 -0.17 -20.89 -15.16
CA ILE A 135 -1.30 -20.16 -15.73
C ILE A 135 -1.39 -18.79 -15.04
N MET A 136 -1.34 -18.76 -13.72
CA MET A 136 -1.32 -17.55 -12.92
C MET A 136 -0.17 -16.61 -13.33
N ARG A 137 1.04 -17.15 -13.42
CA ARG A 137 2.25 -16.39 -13.71
C ARG A 137 2.40 -16.03 -15.19
N ASP A 138 2.32 -17.03 -16.10
CA ASP A 138 2.76 -16.87 -17.48
C ASP A 138 1.62 -16.50 -18.42
N PHE A 139 0.36 -16.79 -18.06
CA PHE A 139 -0.80 -16.41 -18.83
C PHE A 139 -1.46 -15.14 -18.30
N LEU A 140 -1.67 -15.04 -16.97
CA LEU A 140 -2.27 -13.85 -16.35
C LEU A 140 -1.24 -12.79 -15.94
N GLY A 141 0.06 -13.14 -15.90
CA GLY A 141 1.11 -12.21 -15.48
C GLY A 141 1.08 -11.87 -13.98
N ALA A 142 0.36 -12.65 -13.18
CA ALA A 142 0.24 -12.41 -11.76
C ALA A 142 1.47 -12.92 -10.99
N PRO A 143 1.86 -12.29 -9.88
CA PRO A 143 2.92 -12.81 -8.99
C PRO A 143 2.58 -14.20 -8.48
N VAL A 144 3.60 -15.04 -8.30
CA VAL A 144 3.41 -16.43 -7.77
C VAL A 144 2.89 -16.46 -6.34
N THR A 145 2.90 -15.32 -5.63
CA THR A 145 2.31 -15.16 -4.30
C THR A 145 0.80 -15.00 -4.33
N VAL A 146 0.21 -14.80 -5.51
CA VAL A 146 -1.24 -14.73 -5.68
C VAL A 146 -1.83 -16.13 -5.53
N LEU A 147 -2.78 -16.26 -4.59
CA LEU A 147 -3.36 -17.53 -4.19
C LEU A 147 -4.48 -17.98 -5.11
N GLY A 148 -5.24 -17.03 -5.61
CA GLY A 148 -6.35 -17.22 -6.54
C GLY A 148 -6.62 -15.93 -7.28
N ILE A 149 -7.37 -16.04 -8.36
CA ILE A 149 -7.96 -14.92 -9.10
C ILE A 149 -9.31 -15.38 -9.65
N ALA A 150 -10.33 -14.56 -9.50
CA ALA A 150 -11.63 -14.81 -10.10
C ALA A 150 -12.32 -13.52 -10.50
N GLN A 151 -13.20 -13.62 -11.48
CA GLN A 151 -14.05 -12.50 -11.89
C GLN A 151 -15.21 -12.95 -12.77
N PRO A 152 -16.29 -12.18 -12.86
CA PRO A 152 -17.24 -12.28 -13.98
C PRO A 152 -16.55 -11.98 -15.31
N GLU A 153 -16.88 -12.73 -16.36
CA GLU A 153 -16.25 -12.60 -17.65
C GLU A 153 -17.23 -12.21 -18.76
N TRP A 154 -18.37 -12.86 -18.80
CA TRP A 154 -19.41 -12.59 -19.79
C TRP A 154 -20.72 -12.18 -19.11
N ALA A 155 -21.38 -11.20 -19.69
CA ALA A 155 -22.68 -10.73 -19.26
C ALA A 155 -23.57 -10.31 -20.44
N ASP A 156 -24.86 -10.31 -20.24
CA ASP A 156 -25.83 -9.68 -21.13
C ASP A 156 -25.86 -8.17 -20.83
N GLU A 157 -25.33 -7.36 -21.73
CA GLU A 157 -25.31 -5.90 -21.57
C GLU A 157 -26.71 -5.25 -21.53
N THR A 158 -27.72 -5.94 -22.02
CA THR A 158 -29.09 -5.40 -22.03
C THR A 158 -29.73 -5.48 -20.64
N THR A 159 -29.38 -6.53 -19.88
CA THR A 159 -30.00 -6.83 -18.59
C THR A 159 -29.05 -6.67 -17.41
N GLY A 160 -27.72 -6.59 -17.65
CA GLY A 160 -26.71 -6.64 -16.60
C GLY A 160 -26.55 -8.03 -15.97
N THR A 161 -27.06 -9.08 -16.65
CA THR A 161 -27.00 -10.45 -16.13
C THR A 161 -25.66 -11.10 -16.46
N ILE A 162 -24.91 -11.52 -15.44
CA ILE A 162 -23.70 -12.32 -15.62
C ILE A 162 -24.10 -13.67 -16.21
N THR A 163 -23.38 -14.08 -17.24
CA THR A 163 -23.62 -15.37 -17.89
C THR A 163 -22.47 -16.34 -17.68
N GLU A 164 -21.25 -15.84 -17.46
CA GLU A 164 -20.07 -16.66 -17.25
C GLU A 164 -19.07 -15.95 -16.32
N SER A 165 -18.40 -16.75 -15.51
CA SER A 165 -17.29 -16.34 -14.64
C SER A 165 -16.25 -17.45 -14.63
N TRP A 166 -15.02 -17.13 -14.27
CA TRP A 166 -14.01 -18.14 -14.00
C TRP A 166 -13.35 -17.92 -12.63
N VAL A 167 -12.82 -19.00 -12.09
CA VAL A 167 -12.06 -19.05 -10.83
C VAL A 167 -10.79 -19.81 -11.12
N LEU A 168 -9.64 -19.21 -10.87
CA LEU A 168 -8.34 -19.84 -10.97
C LEU A 168 -7.71 -19.93 -9.58
N VAL A 169 -7.40 -21.14 -9.13
CA VAL A 169 -6.74 -21.38 -7.85
C VAL A 169 -5.32 -21.90 -8.07
N ASN A 170 -4.34 -21.23 -7.46
CA ASN A 170 -2.92 -21.57 -7.57
C ASN A 170 -2.55 -22.71 -6.64
N SER A 171 -2.23 -23.88 -7.18
CA SER A 171 -1.82 -25.06 -6.42
C SER A 171 -0.36 -25.04 -5.95
N GLN A 172 0.45 -24.14 -6.49
CA GLN A 172 1.89 -24.04 -6.15
C GLN A 172 2.16 -23.43 -4.77
N LEU A 173 1.15 -22.93 -4.13
CA LEU A 173 1.31 -22.39 -2.80
C LEU A 173 1.59 -23.50 -1.84
N ARG A 174 2.82 -23.57 -1.42
CA ARG A 174 3.36 -24.55 -0.51
C ARG A 174 2.81 -24.35 0.88
N TRP A 175 1.58 -24.80 1.08
CA TRP A 175 0.94 -24.81 2.36
C TRP A 175 1.60 -25.88 3.20
N VAL A 176 2.31 -25.46 4.22
CA VAL A 176 2.99 -26.37 5.13
C VAL A 176 2.02 -26.67 6.28
N GLY A 177 1.62 -27.93 6.43
CA GLY A 177 0.89 -28.43 7.60
C GLY A 177 -0.42 -29.15 7.33
N ASP A 178 -1.09 -29.54 8.40
CA ASP A 178 -2.36 -30.29 8.38
C ASP A 178 -3.56 -29.43 7.88
N ASP A 179 -3.36 -28.12 7.69
CA ASP A 179 -4.39 -27.15 7.31
C ASP A 179 -4.50 -26.93 5.78
N GLN A 180 -3.81 -27.72 4.97
CA GLN A 180 -3.77 -27.54 3.51
C GLN A 180 -5.16 -27.48 2.87
N LEU A 181 -6.06 -28.37 3.25
CA LEU A 181 -7.42 -28.42 2.73
C LEU A 181 -8.25 -27.22 3.18
N GLN A 182 -8.04 -26.74 4.39
CA GLN A 182 -8.76 -25.56 4.91
C GLN A 182 -8.30 -24.28 4.21
N ASN A 183 -7.00 -24.14 3.97
CA ASN A 183 -6.46 -23.03 3.20
C ASN A 183 -7.00 -23.03 1.76
N PHE A 184 -7.05 -24.22 1.12
CA PHE A 184 -7.65 -24.37 -0.19
C PHE A 184 -9.14 -23.94 -0.20
N ARG A 185 -9.94 -24.39 0.79
CA ARG A 185 -11.32 -23.98 0.96
C ARG A 185 -11.42 -22.45 1.16
N ALA A 186 -10.56 -21.87 1.98
CA ALA A 186 -10.55 -20.43 2.23
C ALA A 186 -10.32 -19.63 0.94
N ILE A 187 -9.29 -20.00 0.17
CA ILE A 187 -9.02 -19.36 -1.12
C ILE A 187 -10.23 -19.52 -2.04
N PHE A 188 -10.73 -20.74 -2.17
CA PHE A 188 -11.83 -20.98 -3.10
C PHE A 188 -13.11 -20.26 -2.67
N THR A 189 -13.45 -20.21 -1.38
CA THR A 189 -14.63 -19.47 -0.88
C THR A 189 -14.46 -17.98 -1.20
N HIS A 190 -13.27 -17.41 -1.02
CA HIS A 190 -12.94 -16.04 -1.37
C HIS A 190 -13.08 -15.80 -2.88
N GLU A 191 -12.39 -16.58 -3.71
CA GLU A 191 -12.42 -16.41 -5.17
C GLU A 191 -13.82 -16.63 -5.74
N PHE A 192 -14.59 -17.55 -5.18
CA PHE A 192 -15.97 -17.73 -5.60
C PHE A 192 -16.81 -16.48 -5.30
N GLY A 193 -16.54 -15.77 -4.20
CA GLY A 193 -17.13 -14.47 -3.93
C GLY A 193 -16.89 -13.48 -5.08
N HIS A 194 -15.70 -13.43 -5.64
CA HIS A 194 -15.41 -12.61 -6.81
C HIS A 194 -16.17 -13.08 -8.07
N ALA A 195 -16.26 -14.39 -8.28
CA ALA A 195 -17.01 -14.95 -9.42
C ALA A 195 -18.51 -14.62 -9.38
N ILE A 196 -19.05 -14.36 -8.19
CA ILE A 196 -20.43 -13.89 -8.01
C ILE A 196 -20.53 -12.36 -7.87
N ASN A 197 -19.48 -11.64 -8.23
CA ASN A 197 -19.40 -10.17 -8.28
C ASN A 197 -19.28 -9.48 -6.91
N LEU A 198 -18.70 -10.13 -5.90
CA LEU A 198 -18.32 -9.48 -4.64
C LEU A 198 -16.91 -8.91 -4.72
N ALA A 199 -16.70 -7.78 -4.07
CA ALA A 199 -15.41 -7.14 -3.90
C ALA A 199 -14.76 -7.52 -2.57
N HIS A 200 -13.53 -7.07 -2.34
CA HIS A 200 -12.86 -7.22 -1.04
C HIS A 200 -13.59 -6.46 0.06
N SER A 201 -13.37 -6.88 1.30
CA SER A 201 -13.77 -6.15 2.49
C SER A 201 -12.60 -5.97 3.45
N GLN A 202 -12.70 -4.99 4.34
CA GLN A 202 -11.66 -4.72 5.33
C GLN A 202 -12.30 -4.32 6.66
N THR A 203 -12.73 -5.31 7.42
CA THR A 203 -13.30 -5.15 8.77
C THR A 203 -12.34 -5.68 9.84
N ASN A 204 -12.41 -6.98 10.15
CA ASN A 204 -11.57 -7.60 11.18
C ASN A 204 -10.14 -7.88 10.69
N GLY A 205 -9.99 -8.27 9.43
CA GLY A 205 -8.69 -8.52 8.83
C GLY A 205 -7.77 -7.30 8.87
N ALA A 206 -8.33 -6.10 8.68
CA ALA A 206 -7.61 -4.84 8.80
C ALA A 206 -7.08 -4.61 10.22
N ILE A 207 -7.91 -4.84 11.24
CA ILE A 207 -7.50 -4.73 12.66
C ILE A 207 -6.40 -5.76 12.99
N LEU A 208 -6.58 -7.01 12.56
CA LEU A 208 -5.59 -8.06 12.76
C LEU A 208 -4.24 -7.70 12.14
N GLN A 209 -4.24 -7.21 10.92
CA GLN A 209 -3.01 -6.82 10.24
C GLN A 209 -2.33 -5.62 10.91
N LYS A 210 -3.10 -4.66 11.39
CA LYS A 210 -2.57 -3.53 12.16
C LYS A 210 -1.95 -3.99 13.47
N ASN A 211 -2.65 -4.82 14.23
CA ASN A 211 -2.15 -5.35 15.49
C ASN A 211 -0.87 -6.17 15.32
N ASP A 212 -0.77 -6.96 14.24
CA ASP A 212 0.42 -7.77 13.95
C ASP A 212 1.62 -6.94 13.49
N ALA A 213 1.38 -5.87 12.74
CA ALA A 213 2.44 -5.13 12.04
C ALA A 213 2.85 -3.83 12.75
N ARG A 214 1.94 -3.16 13.43
CA ARG A 214 2.09 -1.74 13.76
C ARG A 214 1.83 -1.38 15.23
N GLY A 215 1.26 -2.28 16.02
CA GLY A 215 0.85 -1.99 17.39
C GLY A 215 -0.38 -1.07 17.49
N PRO A 216 -0.96 -0.92 18.70
CA PRO A 216 -2.21 -0.22 18.90
C PRO A 216 -2.01 1.29 18.89
N LEU A 217 -2.34 2.00 17.85
CA LEU A 217 -2.26 3.48 17.85
C LEU A 217 -3.45 4.16 17.19
N THR A 218 -4.58 3.46 17.09
CA THR A 218 -5.73 3.97 16.38
C THR A 218 -6.99 3.88 17.25
N CYS A 219 -7.97 4.73 16.98
CA CYS A 219 -9.24 4.68 17.70
C CYS A 219 -9.95 3.33 17.57
N ALA A 220 -9.83 2.67 16.43
CA ALA A 220 -10.39 1.33 16.23
C ALA A 220 -9.76 0.29 17.16
N THR A 221 -8.47 0.45 17.53
CA THR A 221 -7.82 -0.39 18.53
C THR A 221 -8.19 -0.04 19.95
N ALA A 222 -8.74 1.15 20.19
CA ALA A 222 -9.31 1.55 21.48
C ALA A 222 -10.69 0.92 21.75
N LEU A 223 -11.31 0.27 20.75
CA LEU A 223 -12.47 -0.57 20.98
C LEU A 223 -12.12 -1.68 21.98
N PRO A 224 -12.93 -1.94 23.01
CA PRO A 224 -12.59 -2.84 24.11
C PRO A 224 -12.20 -4.26 23.69
N TYR A 225 -12.57 -4.66 22.49
CA TYR A 225 -12.38 -5.99 21.91
C TYR A 225 -11.34 -6.04 20.78
N SER A 226 -10.76 -4.93 20.36
CA SER A 226 -9.85 -4.90 19.21
C SER A 226 -8.61 -5.76 19.40
N THR A 227 -8.11 -5.87 20.63
CA THR A 227 -6.98 -6.73 20.97
C THR A 227 -7.36 -8.20 21.14
N ALA A 228 -8.65 -8.51 21.21
CA ALA A 228 -9.17 -9.87 21.35
C ALA A 228 -9.65 -10.47 20.02
N ILE A 229 -9.63 -9.70 18.93
CA ILE A 229 -9.88 -10.22 17.58
C ILE A 229 -8.81 -11.25 17.24
N THR A 230 -9.23 -12.40 16.77
CA THR A 230 -8.37 -13.53 16.41
C THR A 230 -8.42 -13.77 14.91
N PRO A 231 -7.47 -14.53 14.35
CA PRO A 231 -7.55 -14.95 12.96
C PRO A 231 -8.85 -15.67 12.57
N ASP A 232 -9.56 -16.24 13.56
CA ASP A 232 -10.83 -16.92 13.35
C ASP A 232 -12.01 -15.94 13.14
N ASP A 233 -11.83 -14.66 13.41
CA ASP A 233 -12.85 -13.62 13.22
C ASP A 233 -12.70 -12.90 11.85
N ARG A 234 -11.74 -13.33 11.01
CA ARG A 234 -11.47 -12.69 9.72
C ARG A 234 -12.60 -12.97 8.72
N GLU A 235 -13.04 -11.92 8.05
CA GLU A 235 -14.00 -12.01 6.95
C GLU A 235 -13.44 -12.76 5.74
N THR A 236 -14.32 -13.46 5.01
CA THR A 236 -13.93 -14.27 3.82
C THR A 236 -13.39 -13.41 2.70
N MET A 237 -14.02 -12.25 2.45
CA MET A 237 -13.58 -11.36 1.38
C MET A 237 -12.40 -10.44 1.77
N TYR A 238 -11.71 -10.69 2.90
CA TYR A 238 -10.46 -10.00 3.20
C TYR A 238 -9.35 -10.41 2.23
N PRO A 239 -8.60 -9.47 1.64
CA PRO A 239 -7.68 -9.76 0.51
C PRO A 239 -6.46 -10.59 0.86
N PHE A 240 -6.15 -10.76 2.14
CA PHE A 240 -4.91 -11.43 2.56
C PHE A 240 -5.18 -12.64 3.45
N LEU A 241 -4.73 -13.80 3.00
CA LEU A 241 -4.68 -15.02 3.80
C LEU A 241 -3.29 -15.16 4.44
N ASN A 242 -3.24 -15.18 5.76
CA ASN A 242 -1.99 -15.45 6.46
C ASN A 242 -1.80 -16.96 6.64
N VAL A 243 -0.81 -17.48 5.95
CA VAL A 243 -0.57 -18.92 5.83
C VAL A 243 0.55 -19.45 6.72
N LYS A 244 0.76 -18.87 7.88
CA LYS A 244 1.72 -19.40 8.84
C LYS A 244 1.23 -20.76 9.38
N PRO A 245 2.10 -21.80 9.40
CA PRO A 245 1.76 -23.09 10.00
C PRO A 245 1.31 -22.94 11.46
N GLY A 246 0.21 -23.58 11.81
CA GLY A 246 -0.29 -23.63 13.19
C GLY A 246 -1.04 -22.38 13.68
N THR A 247 -1.42 -21.47 12.79
CA THR A 247 -2.18 -20.26 13.16
C THR A 247 -3.68 -20.36 12.93
N GLY A 248 -4.19 -21.49 12.40
CA GLY A 248 -5.65 -21.71 12.20
C GLY A 248 -6.34 -20.80 11.17
N ASN A 249 -5.60 -19.97 10.47
CA ASN A 249 -6.12 -18.83 9.70
C ASN A 249 -7.00 -19.17 8.49
N GLY A 250 -6.86 -20.39 7.94
CA GLY A 250 -7.61 -20.78 6.75
C GLY A 250 -9.06 -21.17 7.04
N LEU A 251 -9.34 -21.69 8.22
CA LEU A 251 -10.67 -22.21 8.54
C LEU A 251 -11.73 -21.11 8.47
N GLN A 252 -11.44 -19.93 8.96
CA GLN A 252 -12.41 -18.85 9.07
C GLN A 252 -12.75 -18.25 7.71
N MET A 253 -11.78 -17.97 6.89
CA MET A 253 -12.02 -17.50 5.52
C MET A 253 -12.65 -18.58 4.61
N ALA A 254 -12.68 -19.84 5.05
CA ALA A 254 -13.39 -20.90 4.36
C ALA A 254 -14.91 -20.86 4.61
N THR A 255 -15.38 -20.09 5.59
CA THR A 255 -16.78 -20.02 5.98
C THR A 255 -17.32 -18.61 5.95
N VAL A 256 -18.51 -18.40 5.40
CA VAL A 256 -19.18 -17.10 5.30
C VAL A 256 -19.91 -16.78 6.61
N ASN A 257 -19.19 -16.41 7.64
CA ASN A 257 -19.71 -16.19 9.00
C ASN A 257 -19.87 -14.73 9.40
N VAL A 258 -19.02 -13.82 8.90
CA VAL A 258 -19.07 -12.41 9.23
C VAL A 258 -20.20 -11.71 8.49
N SER A 259 -20.87 -10.77 9.15
CA SER A 259 -22.00 -10.02 8.57
C SER A 259 -21.61 -9.27 7.29
N ASP A 260 -20.37 -8.86 7.15
CA ASP A 260 -19.88 -8.17 5.95
C ASP A 260 -20.09 -9.01 4.68
N ASP A 261 -19.59 -10.24 4.70
CA ASP A 261 -19.74 -11.18 3.57
C ASP A 261 -21.21 -11.51 3.30
N LYS A 262 -21.98 -11.78 4.37
CA LYS A 262 -23.41 -12.09 4.26
C LYS A 262 -24.21 -10.93 3.70
N THR A 263 -23.93 -9.72 4.18
CA THR A 263 -24.61 -8.50 3.71
C THR A 263 -24.26 -8.23 2.26
N SER A 264 -22.99 -8.42 1.88
CA SER A 264 -22.53 -8.20 0.51
C SER A 264 -23.25 -9.08 -0.49
N VAL A 265 -23.36 -10.39 -0.23
CA VAL A 265 -24.11 -11.30 -1.11
C VAL A 265 -25.61 -11.02 -1.08
N SER A 266 -26.16 -10.64 0.07
CA SER A 266 -27.59 -10.33 0.21
C SER A 266 -27.99 -9.03 -0.50
N ASN A 267 -27.11 -8.04 -0.53
CA ASN A 267 -27.32 -6.80 -1.32
C ASN A 267 -27.34 -7.07 -2.81
N LEU A 268 -26.53 -8.02 -3.29
CA LEU A 268 -26.55 -8.42 -4.70
C LEU A 268 -27.73 -9.32 -5.04
N TYR A 269 -28.04 -10.28 -4.19
CA TYR A 269 -29.03 -11.34 -4.41
C TYR A 269 -30.00 -11.43 -3.24
N PRO A 270 -30.85 -10.40 -3.00
CA PRO A 270 -31.68 -10.36 -1.81
C PRO A 270 -32.71 -11.51 -1.76
N ALA A 271 -32.84 -12.15 -0.60
CA ALA A 271 -33.94 -13.01 -0.32
C ALA A 271 -35.26 -12.21 -0.21
N PRO A 272 -36.44 -12.82 -0.41
CA PRO A 272 -37.70 -12.14 -0.21
C PRO A 272 -37.81 -11.53 1.19
N GLY A 273 -38.10 -10.24 1.26
CA GLY A 273 -38.15 -9.47 2.50
C GLY A 273 -36.86 -8.89 3.00
N TYR A 274 -35.74 -9.12 2.34
CA TYR A 274 -34.50 -8.39 2.54
C TYR A 274 -34.46 -7.20 1.55
N PRO A 275 -34.13 -5.96 1.94
CA PRO A 275 -33.59 -5.51 3.23
C PRO A 275 -34.62 -5.04 4.28
N GLU A 276 -35.96 -5.17 4.04
CA GLU A 276 -37.01 -4.63 4.92
C GLU A 276 -36.95 -5.21 6.34
N THR A 277 -36.39 -6.40 6.51
CA THR A 277 -36.20 -7.05 7.81
C THR A 277 -34.93 -6.59 8.54
N HIS A 278 -34.12 -5.76 7.91
CA HIS A 278 -32.85 -5.25 8.46
C HIS A 278 -32.89 -3.72 8.54
N GLY A 279 -31.99 -3.16 9.34
CA GLY A 279 -31.75 -1.74 9.38
C GLY A 279 -30.67 -1.32 8.37
N SER A 280 -30.60 -0.03 8.11
CA SER A 280 -29.55 0.57 7.28
C SER A 280 -29.00 1.84 7.91
N ILE A 281 -27.76 2.18 7.60
CA ILE A 281 -27.15 3.47 7.92
C ILE A 281 -26.65 4.07 6.61
N THR A 282 -26.90 5.37 6.42
CA THR A 282 -26.36 6.16 5.33
C THR A 282 -25.72 7.40 5.87
N GLY A 283 -24.77 7.96 5.14
CA GLY A 283 -24.08 9.18 5.53
C GLY A 283 -23.07 9.61 4.49
N ARG A 284 -22.24 10.55 4.89
CA ARG A 284 -21.13 11.06 4.09
C ARG A 284 -19.87 11.12 4.94
N ILE A 285 -18.74 10.87 4.33
CA ILE A 285 -17.45 11.29 4.88
C ILE A 285 -17.16 12.67 4.31
N LEU A 286 -16.98 13.64 5.17
CA LEU A 286 -16.84 15.05 4.83
C LEU A 286 -15.45 15.56 5.20
N LYS A 287 -14.97 16.54 4.44
CA LYS A 287 -13.81 17.33 4.84
C LYS A 287 -14.08 18.07 6.14
N THR A 288 -13.03 18.47 6.80
CA THR A 288 -13.01 19.19 8.08
C THR A 288 -13.95 20.41 8.15
N ASP A 289 -14.17 21.09 7.04
CA ASP A 289 -15.12 22.22 6.94
C ASP A 289 -16.57 21.79 6.67
N GLY A 290 -16.82 20.49 6.54
CA GLY A 290 -18.14 19.93 6.24
C GLY A 290 -18.67 20.21 4.83
N SER A 291 -17.88 20.85 3.97
CA SER A 291 -18.36 21.35 2.66
C SER A 291 -18.37 20.29 1.57
N GLU A 292 -17.34 19.47 1.50
CA GLU A 292 -17.14 18.48 0.44
C GLU A 292 -17.03 17.06 0.98
N GLY A 293 -17.55 16.11 0.20
CA GLY A 293 -17.41 14.69 0.50
C GLY A 293 -16.04 14.13 0.09
N ILE A 294 -15.59 13.12 0.80
CA ILE A 294 -14.36 12.38 0.49
C ILE A 294 -14.74 10.98 0.01
N THR A 295 -14.36 10.68 -1.22
CA THR A 295 -14.59 9.37 -1.86
C THR A 295 -13.41 8.43 -1.62
N GLY A 296 -13.69 7.13 -1.45
CA GLY A 296 -12.68 6.09 -1.34
C GLY A 296 -12.23 5.79 0.09
N VAL A 297 -12.98 6.24 1.08
CA VAL A 297 -12.71 5.95 2.51
C VAL A 297 -13.41 4.67 2.91
N ASN A 298 -12.74 3.78 3.61
CA ASN A 298 -13.34 2.61 4.22
C ASN A 298 -14.19 3.02 5.42
N VAL A 299 -15.49 2.79 5.36
CA VAL A 299 -16.44 3.08 6.43
C VAL A 299 -16.90 1.76 7.05
N ILE A 300 -16.72 1.62 8.34
CA ILE A 300 -17.05 0.40 9.08
C ILE A 300 -18.15 0.69 10.07
N VAL A 301 -19.16 -0.18 10.07
CA VAL A 301 -20.22 -0.23 11.08
C VAL A 301 -20.02 -1.50 11.89
N ARG A 302 -19.90 -1.38 13.21
CA ARG A 302 -19.60 -2.51 14.09
C ARG A 302 -20.59 -2.60 15.26
N ASN A 303 -21.18 -3.77 15.42
CA ASN A 303 -22.10 -4.07 16.52
C ASN A 303 -21.34 -4.13 17.86
N LEU A 304 -21.75 -3.32 18.83
CA LEU A 304 -21.12 -3.29 20.16
C LEU A 304 -21.38 -4.57 20.98
N ASP A 305 -22.50 -5.25 20.72
CA ASP A 305 -22.90 -6.43 21.46
C ASP A 305 -22.41 -7.74 20.78
N ASN A 306 -22.03 -7.67 19.50
CA ASN A 306 -21.49 -8.80 18.74
C ASN A 306 -20.39 -8.37 17.76
N PRO A 307 -19.26 -7.84 18.25
CA PRO A 307 -18.28 -7.12 17.44
C PRO A 307 -17.44 -7.99 16.50
N TYR A 308 -17.35 -9.30 16.76
CA TYR A 308 -16.49 -10.20 15.98
C TYR A 308 -17.16 -10.67 14.68
N THR A 309 -18.46 -10.92 14.72
CA THR A 309 -19.19 -11.46 13.57
C THR A 309 -20.15 -10.48 12.94
N ASP A 310 -20.48 -9.36 13.61
CA ASP A 310 -21.40 -8.35 13.10
C ASP A 310 -20.68 -7.00 12.92
N ALA A 311 -19.85 -6.97 11.89
CA ALA A 311 -19.18 -5.79 11.36
C ALA A 311 -19.36 -5.78 9.85
N ILE A 312 -19.65 -4.61 9.29
CA ILE A 312 -19.93 -4.43 7.87
C ILE A 312 -19.17 -3.20 7.39
N SER A 313 -18.54 -3.30 6.23
CA SER A 313 -17.82 -2.21 5.60
C SER A 313 -18.50 -1.70 4.34
N ALA A 314 -18.25 -0.44 4.00
CA ALA A 314 -18.58 0.18 2.73
C ALA A 314 -17.52 1.21 2.36
N MET A 315 -17.45 1.54 1.08
CA MET A 315 -16.58 2.61 0.62
C MET A 315 -17.38 3.87 0.36
N SER A 316 -16.90 5.00 0.87
CA SER A 316 -17.51 6.30 0.62
C SER A 316 -17.40 6.72 -0.85
N GLY A 317 -18.41 7.43 -1.34
CA GLY A 317 -18.48 7.96 -2.70
C GLY A 317 -18.75 6.92 -3.78
N ASP A 318 -18.99 5.65 -3.39
CA ASP A 318 -19.21 4.55 -4.34
C ASP A 318 -18.18 4.60 -5.47
N TYR A 319 -16.95 4.25 -5.13
CA TYR A 319 -15.75 4.43 -5.96
C TYR A 319 -15.85 3.88 -7.39
N VAL A 320 -16.69 2.87 -7.61
CA VAL A 320 -16.91 2.31 -8.95
C VAL A 320 -17.53 3.34 -9.90
N ARG A 321 -18.07 4.42 -9.36
CA ARG A 321 -18.67 5.54 -10.11
C ARG A 321 -17.76 6.74 -10.33
N VAL A 322 -16.49 6.59 -10.38
CA VAL A 322 -15.44 7.65 -10.47
C VAL A 322 -15.76 8.84 -11.41
N ALA A 323 -16.78 8.73 -12.23
CA ALA A 323 -17.22 9.82 -13.11
C ALA A 323 -18.10 10.88 -12.44
N ALA A 324 -18.59 10.68 -11.20
CA ALA A 324 -19.65 11.50 -10.60
C ALA A 324 -19.18 12.52 -9.55
N GLY A 325 -17.88 12.64 -9.29
CA GLY A 325 -17.33 13.59 -8.30
C GLY A 325 -17.21 13.03 -6.88
N ASN A 326 -16.54 13.79 -6.03
CA ASN A 326 -16.33 13.49 -4.61
C ASN A 326 -17.60 13.85 -3.83
N ASP A 327 -18.55 12.92 -3.67
CA ASP A 327 -19.72 13.18 -2.85
C ASP A 327 -19.61 12.61 -1.43
N GLY A 328 -18.67 11.68 -1.19
CA GLY A 328 -18.38 11.08 0.11
C GLY A 328 -19.49 10.18 0.65
N THR A 329 -20.58 9.94 -0.10
CA THR A 329 -21.75 9.20 0.39
C THR A 329 -21.41 7.71 0.60
N PHE A 330 -22.02 7.11 1.62
CA PHE A 330 -22.01 5.67 1.84
C PHE A 330 -23.39 5.18 2.27
N THR A 331 -23.65 3.90 2.07
CA THR A 331 -24.84 3.22 2.58
C THR A 331 -24.45 1.82 3.00
N ILE A 332 -24.74 1.47 4.24
CA ILE A 332 -24.52 0.14 4.81
C ILE A 332 -25.86 -0.45 5.20
N ASN A 333 -26.21 -1.55 4.57
CA ASN A 333 -27.44 -2.30 4.81
C ASN A 333 -27.16 -3.52 5.69
N GLY A 334 -28.20 -4.31 5.99
CA GLY A 334 -28.07 -5.61 6.64
C GLY A 334 -27.84 -5.55 8.14
N LEU A 335 -28.13 -4.42 8.79
CA LEU A 335 -27.93 -4.25 10.22
C LEU A 335 -28.99 -5.01 11.01
N THR A 336 -28.58 -5.72 12.05
CA THR A 336 -29.45 -6.46 12.96
C THR A 336 -30.38 -5.51 13.71
N PRO A 337 -31.72 -5.65 13.60
CA PRO A 337 -32.66 -4.75 14.26
C PRO A 337 -32.51 -4.77 15.78
N GLY A 338 -32.47 -3.59 16.37
CA GLY A 338 -32.33 -3.39 17.82
C GLY A 338 -30.91 -3.47 18.35
N ALA A 339 -29.95 -3.84 17.51
CA ALA A 339 -28.54 -3.82 17.87
C ALA A 339 -27.98 -2.40 17.86
N ARG A 340 -26.91 -2.19 18.67
CA ARG A 340 -26.20 -0.93 18.80
C ARG A 340 -24.92 -0.97 17.96
N TYR A 341 -24.81 -0.05 17.03
CA TYR A 341 -23.66 0.03 16.14
C TYR A 341 -22.85 1.30 16.37
N VAL A 342 -21.54 1.19 16.34
CA VAL A 342 -20.64 2.32 16.15
C VAL A 342 -20.23 2.38 14.69
N ILE A 343 -20.02 3.60 14.22
CA ILE A 343 -19.58 3.87 12.85
C ILE A 343 -18.26 4.61 12.91
N TYR A 344 -17.32 4.22 12.07
CA TYR A 344 -16.03 4.88 11.97
C TYR A 344 -15.44 4.69 10.56
N ASN A 345 -14.57 5.61 10.18
CA ASN A 345 -13.74 5.42 9.01
C ASN A 345 -12.40 4.79 9.40
N ASP A 346 -11.82 4.05 8.47
CA ASP A 346 -10.51 3.45 8.62
C ASP A 346 -9.69 3.58 7.34
N MET A 347 -8.37 3.49 7.47
CA MET A 347 -7.48 3.44 6.32
C MET A 347 -7.64 2.11 5.57
N ILE A 348 -7.66 2.19 4.25
CA ILE A 348 -7.55 1.00 3.40
C ILE A 348 -6.11 0.50 3.46
N ILE A 349 -5.92 -0.77 3.79
CA ILE A 349 -4.61 -1.41 3.73
C ILE A 349 -4.27 -1.67 2.25
N GLU A 350 -3.17 -1.10 1.80
CA GLU A 350 -2.70 -1.25 0.41
C GLU A 350 -2.57 -2.72 0.00
N GLY A 351 -2.87 -3.01 -1.27
CA GLY A 351 -2.87 -4.34 -1.84
C GLY A 351 -4.21 -5.06 -1.78
N GLY A 352 -5.15 -4.60 -0.96
CA GLY A 352 -6.51 -5.15 -0.90
C GLY A 352 -7.47 -4.49 -1.88
N TYR A 353 -7.16 -3.28 -2.34
CA TYR A 353 -7.99 -2.55 -3.28
C TYR A 353 -7.13 -1.92 -4.37
N PRO A 354 -7.61 -1.89 -5.60
CA PRO A 354 -6.95 -1.18 -6.69
C PRO A 354 -7.20 0.32 -6.67
N THR A 355 -7.82 0.81 -5.63
CA THR A 355 -8.21 2.21 -5.50
C THR A 355 -7.03 3.05 -5.05
N LYS A 356 -6.89 4.23 -5.62
CA LYS A 356 -6.19 5.29 -4.92
C LYS A 356 -6.99 5.56 -3.65
N GLN A 357 -6.37 5.35 -2.50
CA GLN A 357 -6.87 5.92 -1.27
C GLN A 357 -7.05 7.43 -1.48
N PRO A 358 -7.98 8.08 -0.77
CA PRO A 358 -7.99 9.52 -0.72
C PRO A 358 -6.57 9.98 -0.41
N GLU A 359 -6.09 10.94 -1.16
CA GLU A 359 -4.71 11.42 -1.05
C GLU A 359 -4.38 11.86 0.37
N PHE A 360 -5.42 12.03 1.21
CA PHE A 360 -5.27 12.51 2.56
C PHE A 360 -6.52 12.22 3.42
N LEU A 361 -6.32 11.49 4.51
CA LEU A 361 -7.20 11.48 5.67
C LEU A 361 -6.44 12.18 6.79
N PRO A 362 -6.94 13.26 7.37
CA PRO A 362 -6.23 14.07 8.36
C PRO A 362 -5.76 13.26 9.55
N GLU A 363 -6.61 12.38 10.03
CA GLU A 363 -6.33 11.39 11.06
C GLU A 363 -6.84 10.04 10.58
N GLY A 364 -6.09 8.97 10.75
CA GLY A 364 -6.35 7.67 10.11
C GLY A 364 -7.74 7.09 10.39
N GLU A 365 -8.29 7.35 11.58
CA GLU A 365 -9.59 6.84 12.01
C GLU A 365 -10.35 7.89 12.80
N GLU A 366 -11.65 7.91 12.59
CA GLU A 366 -12.59 8.78 13.29
C GLU A 366 -13.93 8.10 13.45
N PHE A 367 -14.51 8.20 14.65
CA PHE A 367 -15.82 7.68 14.98
C PHE A 367 -16.89 8.75 14.88
N PHE A 368 -18.08 8.36 14.38
CA PHE A 368 -19.26 9.20 14.44
C PHE A 368 -19.59 9.60 15.87
N ASN A 369 -19.61 10.91 16.15
CA ASN A 369 -19.80 11.50 17.49
C ASN A 369 -21.19 12.15 17.68
N GLY A 370 -22.17 11.77 16.87
CA GLY A 370 -23.56 12.20 17.05
C GLY A 370 -23.78 13.72 16.89
N GLU A 371 -24.34 14.37 17.90
CA GLU A 371 -24.62 15.82 17.88
C GLU A 371 -23.36 16.66 18.02
N ASN A 372 -22.24 16.10 18.46
CA ASN A 372 -20.95 16.79 18.58
C ASN A 372 -20.09 16.69 17.31
N GLU A 373 -20.55 15.96 16.31
CA GLU A 373 -19.86 15.75 15.05
C GLU A 373 -19.47 17.05 14.39
N SER A 374 -18.21 17.30 14.21
CA SER A 374 -17.65 18.51 13.63
C SER A 374 -16.21 18.31 13.18
N GLY A 375 -15.68 19.19 12.33
CA GLY A 375 -14.25 19.17 11.99
C GLY A 375 -13.32 19.74 13.06
N ASN A 376 -13.81 20.01 14.26
CA ASN A 376 -13.03 20.64 15.34
C ASN A 376 -12.67 19.64 16.42
N GLY A 377 -11.49 19.05 16.37
CA GLY A 377 -11.01 18.09 17.34
C GLY A 377 -10.88 18.57 18.80
N LEU A 378 -11.26 19.81 19.13
CA LEU A 378 -11.40 20.29 20.51
C LEU A 378 -12.80 20.03 21.06
N THR A 379 -13.81 19.95 20.21
CA THR A 379 -15.21 19.72 20.57
C THR A 379 -15.71 18.36 20.13
N ASP A 380 -15.03 17.77 19.16
CA ASP A 380 -15.27 16.48 18.59
C ASP A 380 -14.03 15.59 18.77
N ASP A 381 -14.06 14.70 19.73
CA ASP A 381 -12.97 13.73 19.94
C ASP A 381 -13.14 12.58 18.97
N ARG A 382 -12.26 12.46 18.01
CA ARG A 382 -12.28 11.42 16.96
C ARG A 382 -12.46 9.99 17.49
N CYS A 383 -12.11 9.72 18.74
CA CYS A 383 -12.26 8.42 19.37
C CYS A 383 -13.52 8.31 20.23
N GLN A 384 -14.32 9.34 20.36
CA GLN A 384 -15.60 9.29 21.04
C GLN A 384 -16.66 8.69 20.12
N MET A 385 -17.37 7.71 20.62
CA MET A 385 -18.34 6.93 19.86
C MET A 385 -19.77 7.27 20.28
N THR A 386 -20.62 7.61 19.34
CA THR A 386 -22.07 7.68 19.55
C THR A 386 -22.76 6.50 18.87
N PRO A 387 -23.25 5.51 19.64
CA PRO A 387 -23.89 4.34 19.05
C PRO A 387 -25.22 4.71 18.39
N ILE A 388 -25.50 4.07 17.25
CA ILE A 388 -26.76 4.13 16.54
C ILE A 388 -27.51 2.80 16.74
N VAL A 389 -28.80 2.86 17.01
CA VAL A 389 -29.67 1.69 17.06
C VAL A 389 -30.36 1.52 15.73
N ALA A 390 -30.10 0.38 15.07
CA ALA A 390 -30.74 0.03 13.82
C ALA A 390 -32.18 -0.47 14.08
N ALA A 391 -33.14 -0.04 13.27
CA ALA A 391 -34.50 -0.60 13.29
C ALA A 391 -34.85 -1.20 11.93
N ALA A 392 -35.62 -2.27 11.91
CA ALA A 392 -36.01 -2.95 10.68
C ALA A 392 -36.72 -1.98 9.72
N GLY A 393 -36.31 -2.02 8.44
CA GLY A 393 -36.85 -1.18 7.39
C GLY A 393 -36.54 0.32 7.55
N SER A 394 -35.69 0.71 8.52
CA SER A 394 -35.35 2.10 8.75
C SER A 394 -33.93 2.41 8.26
N VAL A 395 -33.69 3.70 7.92
CA VAL A 395 -32.37 4.23 7.56
C VAL A 395 -31.97 5.29 8.56
N ALA A 396 -30.91 5.06 9.30
CA ALA A 396 -30.31 6.06 10.17
C ALA A 396 -29.30 6.92 9.39
N GLN A 397 -29.07 8.14 9.86
CA GLN A 397 -28.12 9.08 9.25
C GLN A 397 -26.89 9.21 10.13
N ALA A 398 -25.70 9.21 9.49
CA ALA A 398 -24.43 9.40 10.18
C ALA A 398 -23.40 9.99 9.23
N ASP A 399 -23.32 11.29 9.18
CA ASP A 399 -22.20 11.97 8.51
C ASP A 399 -21.01 11.98 9.46
N ILE A 400 -19.79 11.72 8.94
CA ILE A 400 -18.53 11.87 9.66
C ILE A 400 -17.81 13.07 9.05
N VAL A 401 -17.51 14.07 9.87
CA VAL A 401 -16.76 15.28 9.46
C VAL A 401 -15.35 15.16 10.00
N LEU A 402 -14.41 14.83 9.16
CA LEU A 402 -13.03 14.54 9.59
C LEU A 402 -12.45 15.69 10.40
N ASN A 403 -11.93 15.38 11.56
CA ASN A 403 -11.37 16.34 12.50
C ASN A 403 -10.15 17.06 11.92
N THR A 404 -9.92 18.29 12.35
CA THR A 404 -8.62 18.92 12.19
C THR A 404 -7.60 18.21 13.06
N VAL A 405 -6.46 17.93 12.48
CA VAL A 405 -5.32 17.40 13.24
C VAL A 405 -4.95 18.40 14.33
N GLN A 406 -4.96 17.93 15.58
CA GLN A 406 -4.62 18.76 16.72
C GLN A 406 -3.16 18.55 17.11
N GLY A 407 -2.51 19.59 17.55
CA GLY A 407 -1.16 19.54 18.12
C GLY A 407 -0.21 20.59 17.54
N ALA A 408 0.65 21.10 18.39
CA ALA A 408 1.72 21.98 17.96
C ALA A 408 2.83 21.16 17.26
N PRO A 409 3.62 21.76 16.36
CA PRO A 409 4.80 21.12 15.80
C PRO A 409 5.70 20.59 16.93
N LYS A 410 6.15 19.35 16.79
CA LYS A 410 6.93 18.68 17.83
C LYS A 410 8.23 18.14 17.26
N PHE A 411 9.33 18.41 17.96
CA PHE A 411 10.63 17.81 17.72
C PHE A 411 10.90 16.74 18.78
N THR A 412 11.20 15.51 18.33
CA THR A 412 11.52 14.38 19.21
C THR A 412 12.91 13.85 18.86
N PRO A 413 13.90 14.00 19.75
CA PRO A 413 15.22 13.45 19.53
C PRO A 413 15.24 11.93 19.74
N LEU A 414 15.90 11.21 18.86
CA LEU A 414 16.20 9.80 19.04
C LEU A 414 17.55 9.67 19.77
N THR A 415 17.56 8.95 20.88
CA THR A 415 18.69 8.97 21.83
C THR A 415 19.89 8.11 21.44
N ALA A 416 19.76 7.25 20.44
CA ALA A 416 20.85 6.39 19.98
C ALA A 416 21.66 7.09 18.87
N THR A 417 22.94 6.77 18.78
CA THR A 417 23.82 7.18 17.67
C THR A 417 23.43 6.37 16.43
N ILE A 418 22.52 6.89 15.65
CA ILE A 418 21.83 6.23 14.54
C ILE A 418 21.69 7.15 13.34
N THR A 419 21.60 6.57 12.15
CA THR A 419 21.02 7.23 10.98
C THR A 419 19.63 6.68 10.73
N VAL A 420 18.69 7.57 10.46
CA VAL A 420 17.32 7.18 10.10
C VAL A 420 17.21 7.09 8.58
N ASN A 421 16.65 6.01 8.07
CA ASN A 421 16.48 5.79 6.63
C ASN A 421 15.02 5.84 6.19
N SER A 422 14.10 5.30 6.98
CA SER A 422 12.68 5.23 6.58
C SER A 422 11.73 5.27 7.78
N VAL A 423 10.50 5.69 7.49
CA VAL A 423 9.35 5.64 8.39
C VAL A 423 8.22 4.89 7.69
N SER A 424 7.43 4.11 8.45
CA SER A 424 6.25 3.42 7.93
C SER A 424 5.14 4.40 7.56
N SER A 425 4.21 3.96 6.72
CA SER A 425 3.11 4.79 6.22
C SER A 425 2.23 5.34 7.34
N ASP A 426 2.07 4.60 8.42
CA ASP A 426 1.35 5.03 9.63
C ASP A 426 2.20 5.85 10.62
N GLY A 427 3.47 6.07 10.32
CA GLY A 427 4.38 6.83 11.16
C GLY A 427 4.93 6.08 12.38
N ASN A 428 4.48 4.85 12.66
CA ASN A 428 4.75 4.16 13.93
C ASN A 428 6.10 3.46 13.99
N ILE A 429 6.64 3.06 12.85
CA ILE A 429 7.89 2.33 12.76
C ILE A 429 8.93 3.17 12.06
N ILE A 430 10.11 3.25 12.64
CA ILE A 430 11.28 3.90 12.05
C ILE A 430 12.39 2.87 11.90
N SER A 431 13.09 2.90 10.79
CA SER A 431 14.26 2.06 10.58
C SER A 431 15.47 2.84 10.11
N GLY A 432 16.63 2.24 10.28
CA GLY A 432 17.88 2.83 9.85
C GLY A 432 19.08 1.98 10.28
N ILE A 433 20.22 2.63 10.39
CA ILE A 433 21.50 1.98 10.66
C ILE A 433 22.09 2.52 11.97
N LEU A 434 22.60 1.61 12.80
CA LEU A 434 23.43 1.96 13.96
C LEU A 434 24.82 2.41 13.50
N THR A 435 25.41 3.43 14.11
CA THR A 435 26.78 3.85 13.78
C THR A 435 27.84 2.79 14.06
N SER A 436 27.53 1.84 14.94
CA SER A 436 28.34 0.61 15.16
C SER A 436 28.21 -0.43 14.06
N GLY A 437 27.36 -0.19 13.08
CA GLY A 437 26.90 -1.15 12.07
C GLY A 437 25.65 -1.92 12.52
N GLY A 438 24.86 -2.37 11.56
CA GLY A 438 23.62 -3.11 11.78
C GLY A 438 22.38 -2.26 11.60
N THR A 439 21.26 -2.95 11.51
CA THR A 439 19.93 -2.36 11.25
C THR A 439 19.09 -2.41 12.50
N TYR A 440 18.31 -1.38 12.72
CA TYR A 440 17.37 -1.31 13.83
C TYR A 440 15.94 -1.02 13.36
N ARG A 441 14.99 -1.37 14.21
CA ARG A 441 13.61 -0.93 14.23
C ARG A 441 13.39 -0.10 15.49
N PHE A 442 12.64 0.98 15.38
CA PHE A 442 12.22 1.80 16.52
C PHE A 442 10.71 2.00 16.47
N THR A 443 10.06 1.90 17.60
CA THR A 443 8.72 2.41 17.86
C THR A 443 8.72 3.23 19.12
N GLU A 444 7.74 4.09 19.31
CA GLU A 444 7.64 4.87 20.57
C GLU A 444 7.36 3.96 21.78
N VAL A 445 6.71 2.81 21.55
CA VAL A 445 6.38 1.83 22.61
C VAL A 445 7.58 0.94 22.98
N ASP A 446 8.23 0.33 21.96
CA ASP A 446 9.29 -0.69 22.20
C ASP A 446 10.68 -0.07 22.32
N GLY A 447 10.83 1.20 21.91
CA GLY A 447 12.14 1.83 21.76
C GLY A 447 12.94 1.21 20.61
N HIS A 448 14.27 1.24 20.76
CA HIS A 448 15.19 0.70 19.75
C HIS A 448 15.36 -0.81 19.89
N GLN A 449 15.04 -1.53 18.82
CA GLN A 449 15.26 -2.96 18.67
C GLN A 449 16.28 -3.23 17.58
N VAL A 450 17.39 -3.88 17.92
CA VAL A 450 18.44 -4.22 16.96
C VAL A 450 18.02 -5.47 16.19
N LEU A 451 17.84 -5.36 14.89
CA LEU A 451 17.46 -6.47 14.01
C LEU A 451 18.66 -7.20 13.42
N ASN A 452 19.79 -6.51 13.28
CA ASN A 452 21.02 -7.04 12.70
C ASN A 452 22.22 -6.28 13.26
N THR A 453 23.33 -6.99 13.48
CA THR A 453 24.60 -6.43 14.01
C THR A 453 25.77 -6.55 13.01
N THR A 454 25.49 -6.69 11.73
CA THR A 454 26.54 -6.81 10.70
C THR A 454 27.41 -5.55 10.66
N PRO A 455 28.72 -5.66 10.93
CA PRO A 455 29.62 -4.50 10.88
C PRO A 455 29.67 -3.90 9.47
N GLY A 456 29.58 -2.58 9.41
CA GLY A 456 29.64 -1.83 8.15
C GLY A 456 28.41 -2.04 7.24
N ALA A 457 27.29 -2.57 7.73
CA ALA A 457 26.04 -2.56 6.98
C ALA A 457 25.70 -1.14 6.52
N VAL A 458 25.34 -0.99 5.26
CA VAL A 458 25.05 0.31 4.63
C VAL A 458 23.58 0.45 4.23
N SER A 459 22.79 -0.61 4.37
CA SER A 459 21.33 -0.60 4.18
C SER A 459 20.61 -0.90 5.50
N GLY A 460 19.47 -0.28 5.68
CA GLY A 460 18.65 -0.40 6.89
C GLY A 460 17.31 0.26 6.60
N THR A 461 16.72 -0.11 5.46
CA THR A 461 15.43 0.39 5.00
C THR A 461 14.33 -0.64 5.26
N MET A 462 13.09 -0.21 5.22
CA MET A 462 11.93 -1.09 5.35
C MET A 462 10.88 -0.77 4.29
N SER A 463 9.99 -1.71 4.04
CA SER A 463 8.78 -1.48 3.27
C SER A 463 7.89 -0.44 3.97
N ARG A 464 7.09 0.30 3.21
CA ARG A 464 6.26 1.38 3.77
C ARG A 464 5.21 0.87 4.77
N ASP A 465 4.75 -0.36 4.61
CA ASP A 465 3.86 -1.04 5.56
C ASP A 465 4.58 -1.49 6.86
N GLY A 466 5.90 -1.37 6.93
CA GLY A 466 6.70 -1.73 8.11
C GLY A 466 6.90 -3.23 8.34
N SER A 467 6.41 -4.09 7.44
CA SER A 467 6.43 -5.55 7.62
C SER A 467 7.71 -6.24 7.13
N PHE A 468 8.49 -5.59 6.25
CA PHE A 468 9.74 -6.14 5.73
C PHE A 468 10.90 -5.16 5.88
N PHE A 469 12.07 -5.71 6.16
CA PHE A 469 13.32 -4.95 6.29
C PHE A 469 14.38 -5.47 5.34
N VAL A 470 15.17 -4.57 4.80
CA VAL A 470 16.35 -4.90 4.00
C VAL A 470 17.60 -4.42 4.71
N SER A 471 18.58 -5.29 4.79
CA SER A 471 19.89 -5.02 5.34
C SER A 471 20.96 -5.87 4.67
N ASP A 472 22.18 -5.69 5.08
CA ASP A 472 23.29 -6.55 4.70
C ASP A 472 23.55 -7.59 5.80
N THR A 473 23.71 -8.87 5.44
CA THR A 473 24.20 -9.91 6.35
C THR A 473 25.50 -10.53 5.82
N LEU A 474 26.24 -11.21 6.66
CA LEU A 474 27.48 -11.88 6.25
C LEU A 474 27.21 -13.26 5.67
N ASN A 475 27.76 -13.56 4.50
CA ASN A 475 27.76 -14.90 3.94
C ASN A 475 28.88 -15.78 4.55
N ALA A 476 28.97 -17.03 4.11
CA ALA A 476 29.98 -17.99 4.59
C ALA A 476 31.43 -17.53 4.33
N ALA A 477 31.65 -16.63 3.36
CA ALA A 477 32.96 -16.02 3.09
C ALA A 477 33.19 -14.72 3.87
N ASN A 478 32.38 -14.42 4.86
CA ASN A 478 32.42 -13.21 5.67
C ASN A 478 32.29 -11.92 4.83
N LYS A 479 31.50 -11.95 3.75
CA LYS A 479 31.20 -10.82 2.88
C LYS A 479 29.75 -10.39 3.04
N ARG A 480 29.49 -9.10 2.98
CA ARG A 480 28.13 -8.55 3.08
C ARG A 480 27.31 -8.90 1.84
N VAL A 481 26.10 -9.38 2.06
CA VAL A 481 25.13 -9.74 1.04
C VAL A 481 23.78 -9.13 1.43
N ALA A 482 23.10 -8.54 0.46
CA ALA A 482 21.74 -8.02 0.64
C ALA A 482 20.82 -9.11 1.16
N SER A 483 20.05 -8.79 2.17
CA SER A 483 19.18 -9.73 2.87
C SER A 483 17.86 -9.08 3.21
N ILE A 484 16.81 -9.87 3.24
CA ILE A 484 15.44 -9.45 3.60
C ILE A 484 15.00 -10.16 4.88
N LEU A 485 14.25 -9.45 5.70
CA LEU A 485 13.62 -9.95 6.92
C LEU A 485 12.14 -9.62 6.88
N GLN A 486 11.28 -10.60 7.05
CA GLN A 486 9.88 -10.37 7.39
C GLN A 486 9.74 -10.24 8.90
N TYR A 487 9.11 -9.19 9.38
CA TYR A 487 8.90 -8.93 10.80
C TYR A 487 7.40 -8.78 11.12
N PRO A 488 6.90 -9.32 12.24
CA PRO A 488 7.62 -10.11 13.24
C PRO A 488 7.81 -11.58 12.86
N GLY A 489 8.73 -12.24 13.53
CA GLY A 489 8.86 -13.71 13.54
C GLY A 489 9.64 -14.35 12.39
N GLY A 490 10.09 -13.58 11.39
CA GLY A 490 10.98 -14.07 10.33
C GLY A 490 12.45 -14.19 10.76
N SER A 491 13.27 -14.70 9.87
CA SER A 491 14.74 -14.66 9.96
C SER A 491 15.31 -13.99 8.71
N TRP A 492 16.52 -13.42 8.84
CA TRP A 492 17.21 -12.83 7.70
C TRP A 492 17.47 -13.87 6.62
N GLN A 493 16.99 -13.60 5.41
CA GLN A 493 17.21 -14.43 4.24
C GLN A 493 18.11 -13.67 3.27
N GLN A 494 19.24 -14.27 2.91
CA GLN A 494 20.15 -13.70 1.90
C GLN A 494 19.52 -13.79 0.51
N LEU A 495 19.52 -12.66 -0.20
CA LEU A 495 19.03 -12.63 -1.57
C LEU A 495 20.03 -13.35 -2.50
N PRO A 496 19.56 -14.10 -3.50
CA PRO A 496 20.43 -14.72 -4.50
C PRO A 496 21.31 -13.66 -5.19
N ILE A 497 22.59 -13.97 -5.40
CA ILE A 497 23.48 -13.08 -6.13
C ILE A 497 23.11 -13.12 -7.62
N PRO A 498 22.80 -11.98 -8.27
CA PRO A 498 22.44 -11.98 -9.67
C PRO A 498 23.61 -12.42 -10.56
N THR A 499 23.30 -13.08 -11.67
CA THR A 499 24.27 -13.28 -12.76
C THR A 499 24.47 -11.98 -13.49
N VAL A 500 25.68 -11.47 -13.55
CA VAL A 500 26.05 -10.20 -14.18
C VAL A 500 27.25 -10.36 -15.09
N ALA A 501 27.39 -9.46 -16.06
CA ALA A 501 28.54 -9.39 -16.96
C ALA A 501 29.23 -8.01 -16.83
N PRO A 502 30.47 -7.92 -16.31
CA PRO A 502 31.35 -9.01 -15.88
C PRO A 502 30.88 -9.71 -14.59
N PRO A 503 31.43 -10.89 -14.24
CA PRO A 503 30.97 -11.65 -13.09
C PRO A 503 31.02 -10.87 -11.78
N ALA A 504 30.14 -11.25 -10.84
CA ALA A 504 30.12 -10.66 -9.51
C ALA A 504 31.46 -10.83 -8.80
N MET A 505 31.91 -9.78 -8.13
CA MET A 505 33.18 -9.74 -7.43
C MET A 505 33.08 -10.46 -6.08
N VAL A 506 33.98 -11.40 -5.84
CA VAL A 506 34.04 -12.17 -4.59
C VAL A 506 35.12 -11.65 -3.65
N ALA A 507 36.12 -10.97 -4.17
CA ALA A 507 37.24 -10.32 -3.44
C ALA A 507 37.90 -9.26 -4.34
N PRO A 508 38.45 -8.16 -3.81
CA PRO A 508 38.68 -7.84 -2.39
C PRO A 508 37.53 -7.02 -1.72
N ALA A 509 36.38 -6.83 -2.38
CA ALA A 509 35.31 -6.00 -1.82
C ALA A 509 34.77 -6.54 -0.49
N ASP A 510 34.36 -5.65 0.40
CA ASP A 510 33.76 -6.01 1.69
C ASP A 510 32.30 -6.47 1.55
N TYR A 511 31.72 -6.32 0.38
CA TYR A 511 30.36 -6.72 0.05
C TYR A 511 30.29 -7.35 -1.34
N VAL A 512 29.31 -8.23 -1.55
CA VAL A 512 28.94 -8.82 -2.84
C VAL A 512 27.70 -8.13 -3.40
N THR A 513 26.68 -7.98 -2.57
CA THR A 513 25.46 -7.26 -2.93
C THR A 513 25.02 -6.34 -1.80
N VAL A 514 24.30 -5.26 -2.14
CA VAL A 514 23.68 -4.32 -1.19
C VAL A 514 22.26 -4.08 -1.64
N GLY A 515 21.29 -4.13 -0.71
CA GLY A 515 19.90 -3.72 -0.94
C GLY A 515 19.74 -2.23 -0.66
N TRP A 516 19.09 -1.48 -1.54
CA TRP A 516 18.92 -0.03 -1.41
C TRP A 516 17.47 0.39 -1.19
N GLY A 517 16.50 -0.34 -1.72
CA GLY A 517 15.09 -0.05 -1.59
C GLY A 517 14.27 -1.33 -1.58
N ILE A 518 13.09 -1.27 -0.98
CA ILE A 518 12.16 -2.39 -0.88
C ILE A 518 10.74 -1.90 -1.20
N ALA A 519 10.05 -2.65 -2.03
CA ALA A 519 8.64 -2.45 -2.33
C ALA A 519 7.76 -2.97 -1.16
N GLU A 520 6.51 -2.55 -1.15
CA GLU A 520 5.53 -2.98 -0.16
C GLU A 520 5.43 -4.51 -0.09
N TYR A 521 5.18 -5.00 1.11
CA TYR A 521 5.02 -6.43 1.40
C TYR A 521 6.20 -7.30 0.96
N GLY A 522 7.39 -6.72 0.78
CA GLY A 522 8.57 -7.46 0.35
C GLY A 522 8.52 -7.96 -1.09
N ARG A 523 7.63 -7.45 -1.94
CA ARG A 523 7.44 -7.89 -3.34
C ARG A 523 8.68 -7.77 -4.20
N ALA A 524 9.49 -6.77 -3.95
CA ALA A 524 10.74 -6.58 -4.68
C ALA A 524 11.78 -5.86 -3.82
N VAL A 525 13.04 -6.13 -4.09
CA VAL A 525 14.18 -5.40 -3.54
C VAL A 525 15.04 -4.89 -4.69
N ALA A 526 15.27 -3.58 -4.71
CA ALA A 526 16.25 -2.98 -5.61
C ALA A 526 17.62 -2.94 -4.94
N GLY A 527 18.65 -3.42 -5.63
CA GLY A 527 19.99 -3.53 -5.06
C GLY A 527 21.11 -3.35 -6.09
N SER A 528 22.33 -3.37 -5.60
CA SER A 528 23.52 -3.38 -6.45
C SER A 528 24.43 -4.55 -6.13
N VAL A 529 25.04 -5.10 -7.17
CA VAL A 529 26.06 -6.14 -7.09
C VAL A 529 27.43 -5.53 -7.45
N ALA A 530 28.44 -5.83 -6.64
CA ALA A 530 29.81 -5.46 -6.94
C ALA A 530 30.35 -6.35 -8.07
N VAL A 531 30.94 -5.74 -9.11
CA VAL A 531 31.54 -6.48 -10.23
C VAL A 531 33.01 -6.17 -10.34
N ASP A 532 33.80 -7.20 -10.69
CA ASP A 532 35.22 -7.04 -11.00
C ASP A 532 35.35 -6.54 -12.45
N THR A 533 35.74 -5.31 -12.56
CA THR A 533 36.20 -4.80 -13.86
C THR A 533 37.66 -4.42 -13.69
N ASN A 534 38.55 -5.16 -14.31
CA ASN A 534 39.90 -4.71 -14.58
C ASN A 534 39.78 -3.44 -15.42
N GLY A 535 39.45 -2.32 -14.78
CA GLY A 535 39.26 -1.02 -15.42
C GLY A 535 40.59 -0.50 -15.92
N PRO A 536 40.56 0.37 -16.96
CA PRO A 536 41.75 0.92 -17.54
C PRO A 536 42.55 1.87 -16.63
N LEU A 537 42.04 2.21 -15.43
CA LEU A 537 42.72 3.12 -14.52
C LEU A 537 43.23 2.40 -13.27
N PRO A 538 44.52 2.55 -12.92
CA PRO A 538 45.06 2.02 -11.67
C PRO A 538 44.35 2.64 -10.45
N GLY A 539 43.78 1.82 -9.59
CA GLY A 539 43.13 2.24 -8.35
C GLY A 539 41.60 2.27 -8.39
N GLU A 540 40.94 1.98 -9.50
CA GLU A 540 39.48 1.78 -9.53
C GLU A 540 39.12 0.37 -9.01
N THR A 541 38.78 0.31 -7.75
CA THR A 541 38.28 -0.93 -7.10
C THR A 541 36.77 -0.94 -7.09
N GLY A 542 36.21 -2.00 -7.67
CA GLY A 542 34.77 -2.38 -7.52
C GLY A 542 33.78 -1.46 -8.23
N ARG A 543 33.11 -1.97 -9.23
CA ARG A 543 32.01 -1.29 -9.93
C ARG A 543 30.69 -1.91 -9.52
N ALA A 544 29.63 -1.13 -9.58
CA ALA A 544 28.29 -1.58 -9.23
C ALA A 544 27.44 -1.80 -10.48
N ARG A 545 26.63 -2.88 -10.45
CA ARG A 545 25.54 -3.14 -11.39
C ARG A 545 24.22 -3.17 -10.64
N PRO A 546 23.18 -2.55 -11.17
CA PRO A 546 21.86 -2.58 -10.53
C PRO A 546 21.20 -3.93 -10.73
N PHE A 547 20.48 -4.38 -9.72
CA PHE A 547 19.62 -5.55 -9.82
C PHE A 547 18.26 -5.30 -9.14
N ILE A 548 17.29 -6.08 -9.53
CA ILE A 548 16.03 -6.24 -8.82
C ILE A 548 15.89 -7.72 -8.44
N TRP A 549 15.42 -7.94 -7.24
CA TRP A 549 15.01 -9.24 -6.74
C TRP A 549 13.51 -9.25 -6.52
N THR A 550 12.88 -10.35 -6.89
CA THR A 550 11.50 -10.66 -6.50
C THR A 550 11.44 -12.10 -5.98
N PRO A 551 10.48 -12.45 -5.13
CA PRO A 551 10.31 -13.83 -4.65
C PRO A 551 10.22 -14.85 -5.79
N GLU A 552 9.58 -14.47 -6.89
CA GLU A 552 9.27 -15.33 -8.03
C GLU A 552 10.47 -15.56 -8.95
N ASN A 553 11.19 -14.48 -9.25
CA ASN A 553 12.22 -14.50 -10.29
C ASN A 553 13.64 -14.49 -9.73
N GLY A 554 13.80 -14.41 -8.41
CA GLY A 554 15.10 -14.23 -7.79
C GLY A 554 15.75 -12.90 -8.20
N SER A 555 17.07 -12.82 -8.08
CA SER A 555 17.82 -11.61 -8.44
C SER A 555 18.18 -11.59 -9.92
N ARG A 556 17.83 -10.50 -10.62
CA ARG A 556 18.21 -10.26 -12.02
C ARG A 556 18.86 -8.90 -12.20
N GLU A 557 19.85 -8.81 -13.08
CA GLU A 557 20.46 -7.53 -13.45
C GLU A 557 19.45 -6.63 -14.16
N LEU A 558 19.45 -5.34 -13.81
CA LEU A 558 18.72 -4.31 -14.55
C LEU A 558 19.58 -3.76 -15.68
N PRO A 559 19.02 -3.54 -16.88
CA PRO A 559 19.78 -3.08 -18.04
C PRO A 559 20.36 -1.69 -17.80
N VAL A 560 21.54 -1.45 -18.35
CA VAL A 560 22.22 -0.15 -18.36
C VAL A 560 22.74 0.16 -19.75
N PRO A 561 22.94 1.43 -20.12
CA PRO A 561 23.52 1.81 -21.40
C PRO A 561 24.91 1.19 -21.62
N ALA A 562 25.23 0.87 -22.88
CA ALA A 562 26.54 0.37 -23.23
C ALA A 562 27.64 1.37 -22.81
N GLY A 563 28.72 0.86 -22.22
CA GLY A 563 29.82 1.69 -21.71
C GLY A 563 29.58 2.29 -20.31
N THR A 564 28.48 1.99 -19.65
CA THR A 564 28.25 2.39 -18.25
C THR A 564 29.37 1.85 -17.36
N ARG A 565 29.97 2.73 -16.57
CA ARG A 565 30.97 2.37 -15.58
C ARG A 565 30.35 1.82 -14.30
N ASN A 566 29.49 2.62 -13.68
CA ASN A 566 28.71 2.28 -12.50
C ASN A 566 27.24 2.60 -12.72
N ALA A 567 26.38 1.80 -12.12
CA ALA A 567 24.97 2.11 -11.95
C ALA A 567 24.46 1.51 -10.65
N ARG A 568 23.57 2.23 -9.96
CA ARG A 568 23.06 1.83 -8.67
C ARG A 568 21.61 2.31 -8.50
N PRO A 569 20.70 1.45 -8.01
CA PRO A 569 19.41 1.92 -7.52
C PRO A 569 19.60 2.68 -6.20
N ASN A 570 18.76 3.67 -5.96
CA ASN A 570 18.64 4.35 -4.67
C ASN A 570 17.34 3.97 -3.97
N ASN A 571 16.28 3.68 -4.73
CA ASN A 571 14.96 3.35 -4.18
C ASN A 571 14.11 2.57 -5.19
N ILE A 572 12.91 2.17 -4.78
CA ILE A 572 11.90 1.50 -5.59
C ILE A 572 10.50 1.99 -5.17
N SER A 573 9.55 2.08 -6.10
CA SER A 573 8.14 2.39 -5.83
C SER A 573 7.47 1.32 -4.96
N ALA A 574 6.39 1.66 -4.30
CA ALA A 574 5.68 0.74 -3.39
C ALA A 574 5.20 -0.53 -4.11
N ASP A 575 4.73 -0.41 -5.32
CA ASP A 575 4.29 -1.52 -6.17
C ASP A 575 5.43 -2.36 -6.78
N GLY A 576 6.69 -1.90 -6.64
CA GLY A 576 7.86 -2.57 -7.22
C GLY A 576 8.09 -2.32 -8.72
N SER A 577 7.22 -1.57 -9.38
CA SER A 577 7.28 -1.36 -10.85
C SER A 577 8.38 -0.41 -11.29
N THR A 578 8.75 0.57 -10.45
CA THR A 578 9.69 1.63 -10.78
C THR A 578 10.87 1.65 -9.83
N VAL A 579 12.04 1.29 -10.33
CA VAL A 579 13.32 1.42 -9.62
C VAL A 579 13.95 2.76 -9.98
N LEU A 580 14.48 3.46 -8.99
CA LEU A 580 15.09 4.79 -9.12
C LEU A 580 16.58 4.74 -8.82
N GLY A 581 17.39 5.52 -9.51
CA GLY A 581 18.81 5.54 -9.24
C GLY A 581 19.60 6.39 -10.21
N TRP A 582 20.80 5.95 -10.49
CA TRP A 582 21.76 6.66 -11.33
C TRP A 582 22.72 5.71 -12.07
N TYR A 583 23.38 6.25 -13.09
CA TYR A 583 24.48 5.62 -13.82
C TYR A 583 25.55 6.64 -14.17
N ASP A 584 26.76 6.19 -14.48
CA ASP A 584 27.86 7.04 -14.93
C ASP A 584 28.71 6.38 -16.03
N PHE A 585 29.52 7.19 -16.70
CA PHE A 585 30.47 6.74 -17.71
C PHE A 585 31.94 7.00 -17.30
N PRO A 586 32.94 6.29 -17.86
CA PRO A 586 34.35 6.44 -17.49
C PRO A 586 34.88 7.88 -17.60
N ASN A 587 34.39 8.64 -18.56
CA ASN A 587 34.87 10.01 -18.85
C ASN A 587 33.96 11.10 -18.25
N SER A 588 33.03 10.74 -17.36
CA SER A 588 32.08 11.71 -16.79
C SER A 588 32.59 12.44 -15.55
N ASN A 589 33.90 12.33 -15.19
CA ASN A 589 34.47 12.86 -13.96
C ASN A 589 33.62 12.51 -12.71
N SER A 590 33.13 11.27 -12.64
CA SER A 590 32.17 10.80 -11.61
C SER A 590 30.82 11.52 -11.58
N THR A 591 30.49 12.25 -12.64
CA THR A 591 29.14 12.82 -12.78
C THR A 591 28.13 11.69 -12.92
N ARG A 592 27.13 11.69 -12.06
CA ARG A 592 26.05 10.73 -12.05
C ARG A 592 24.86 11.27 -12.83
N PHE A 593 24.23 10.42 -13.62
CA PHE A 593 23.05 10.71 -14.41
C PHE A 593 21.87 9.96 -13.83
N GLY A 594 20.76 10.63 -13.60
CA GLY A 594 19.56 10.05 -13.05
C GLY A 594 18.90 9.08 -14.03
N ALA A 595 18.42 7.98 -13.49
CA ALA A 595 17.71 6.96 -14.24
C ALA A 595 16.58 6.37 -13.43
N ARG A 596 15.59 5.81 -14.15
CA ARG A 596 14.58 4.92 -13.62
C ARG A 596 14.49 3.67 -14.48
N TRP A 597 14.09 2.58 -13.87
CA TRP A 597 13.76 1.33 -14.56
C TRP A 597 12.28 1.05 -14.32
N VAL A 598 11.46 1.20 -15.36
CA VAL A 598 10.00 0.96 -15.28
C VAL A 598 9.75 -0.44 -15.84
N ASN A 599 9.20 -1.34 -15.03
CA ASN A 599 9.04 -2.75 -15.38
C ASN A 599 10.33 -3.42 -15.90
N GLY A 600 11.47 -2.95 -15.39
CA GLY A 600 12.79 -3.42 -15.78
C GLY A 600 13.38 -2.75 -17.03
N GLU A 601 12.68 -1.86 -17.71
CA GLU A 601 13.19 -1.08 -18.83
C GLU A 601 13.92 0.17 -18.37
N PHE A 602 15.14 0.39 -18.89
CA PHE A 602 15.96 1.56 -18.55
C PHE A 602 15.45 2.83 -19.22
N ILE A 603 15.18 3.87 -18.43
CA ILE A 603 14.73 5.18 -18.89
C ILE A 603 15.57 6.27 -18.20
N PRO A 604 16.46 7.00 -18.92
CA PRO A 604 17.22 8.10 -18.33
C PRO A 604 16.34 9.33 -18.12
N PHE A 605 16.66 10.14 -17.11
CA PHE A 605 16.15 11.49 -17.03
C PHE A 605 17.00 12.41 -17.90
N THR A 606 16.39 13.02 -18.91
CA THR A 606 17.07 13.92 -19.84
C THR A 606 16.31 15.22 -19.97
N THR A 607 17.03 16.32 -19.99
CA THR A 607 16.51 17.63 -20.40
C THR A 607 17.53 18.31 -21.31
N PRO A 608 17.11 19.19 -22.24
CA PRO A 608 18.02 19.84 -23.17
C PRO A 608 19.10 20.73 -22.52
N SER A 609 18.84 21.20 -21.30
CA SER A 609 19.66 22.23 -20.65
C SER A 609 20.17 21.87 -19.25
N LEU A 610 19.82 20.71 -18.71
CA LEU A 610 20.15 20.33 -17.36
C LEU A 610 20.72 18.91 -17.27
N PHE A 611 21.86 18.76 -16.58
CA PHE A 611 22.35 17.44 -16.20
C PHE A 611 21.52 16.93 -15.01
N VAL A 612 20.52 16.11 -15.29
CA VAL A 612 19.70 15.49 -14.25
C VAL A 612 20.54 14.42 -13.57
N GLY A 613 20.83 14.63 -12.30
CA GLY A 613 21.61 13.70 -11.48
C GLY A 613 20.75 12.64 -10.82
N GLU A 614 21.18 12.14 -9.68
CA GLU A 614 20.57 11.00 -9.00
C GLU A 614 19.07 11.16 -8.75
N ALA A 615 18.29 10.11 -9.02
CA ALA A 615 16.93 9.94 -8.55
C ALA A 615 16.95 9.20 -7.20
N ASN A 616 16.31 9.76 -6.16
CA ASN A 616 16.45 9.30 -4.77
C ASN A 616 15.19 8.68 -4.20
N ALA A 617 14.03 9.26 -4.48
CA ALA A 617 12.76 8.85 -3.89
C ALA A 617 11.59 9.09 -4.86
N SER A 618 10.44 8.49 -4.57
CA SER A 618 9.20 8.74 -5.30
C SER A 618 8.00 8.65 -4.37
N THR A 619 6.87 9.16 -4.87
CA THR A 619 5.54 8.77 -4.36
C THR A 619 5.36 7.26 -4.42
N PRO A 620 4.43 6.67 -3.64
CA PRO A 620 4.18 5.22 -3.64
C PRO A 620 3.95 4.63 -5.03
N ASP A 621 3.23 5.36 -5.89
CA ASP A 621 2.89 4.98 -7.27
C ASP A 621 3.95 5.36 -8.31
N GLY A 622 5.08 5.99 -7.89
CA GLY A 622 6.12 6.45 -8.80
C GLY A 622 5.72 7.62 -9.71
N SER A 623 4.59 8.27 -9.49
CA SER A 623 4.09 9.38 -10.32
C SER A 623 4.89 10.66 -10.14
N VAL A 624 5.41 10.90 -8.93
CA VAL A 624 6.36 11.99 -8.63
C VAL A 624 7.69 11.38 -8.23
N ILE A 625 8.76 11.76 -8.88
CA ILE A 625 10.13 11.29 -8.61
C ILE A 625 10.99 12.47 -8.19
N LEU A 626 11.84 12.26 -7.19
CA LEU A 626 12.69 13.27 -6.61
C LEU A 626 14.16 12.95 -6.80
N GLY A 627 14.98 13.99 -6.74
CA GLY A 627 16.40 13.80 -6.76
C GLY A 627 17.24 15.07 -6.62
N ARG A 628 18.44 14.99 -7.12
CA ARG A 628 19.37 16.14 -7.24
C ARG A 628 19.96 16.18 -8.64
N ASN A 629 20.18 17.36 -9.21
CA ASN A 629 20.87 17.47 -10.48
C ASN A 629 22.39 17.23 -10.32
N ALA A 630 23.07 17.12 -11.45
CA ALA A 630 24.53 17.11 -11.53
C ALA A 630 25.02 18.42 -12.16
N GLY A 631 26.29 18.75 -11.92
CA GLY A 631 26.91 19.94 -12.51
C GLY A 631 27.43 20.91 -11.46
N PRO A 632 27.82 22.12 -11.85
CA PRO A 632 28.50 23.08 -10.96
C PRO A 632 27.61 23.64 -9.85
N LYS A 633 26.29 23.50 -9.99
CA LYS A 633 25.28 23.83 -8.98
C LYS A 633 24.36 22.65 -8.82
N VAL A 634 24.54 21.87 -7.76
CA VAL A 634 23.70 20.73 -7.41
C VAL A 634 22.40 21.25 -6.78
N GLU A 635 21.27 20.95 -7.39
CA GLU A 635 19.98 21.47 -6.97
C GLU A 635 18.95 20.34 -6.90
N ALA A 636 18.14 20.33 -5.85
CA ALA A 636 17.02 19.41 -5.70
C ALA A 636 16.01 19.59 -6.82
N TRP A 637 15.44 18.50 -7.29
CA TRP A 637 14.44 18.50 -8.33
C TRP A 637 13.33 17.49 -8.02
N TYR A 638 12.16 17.72 -8.63
CA TYR A 638 11.12 16.72 -8.79
C TYR A 638 10.75 16.55 -10.26
N TRP A 639 10.20 15.41 -10.59
CA TRP A 639 9.73 15.07 -11.93
C TRP A 639 8.30 14.53 -11.85
N THR A 640 7.48 14.93 -12.79
CA THR A 640 6.20 14.29 -13.10
C THR A 640 6.11 14.02 -14.59
N GLN A 641 5.24 13.11 -15.01
CA GLN A 641 5.04 12.81 -16.42
C GLN A 641 4.59 14.05 -17.21
N GLU A 642 3.78 14.91 -16.59
CA GLU A 642 3.24 16.12 -17.22
C GLU A 642 4.28 17.24 -17.32
N LYS A 643 4.99 17.51 -16.22
CA LYS A 643 5.85 18.70 -16.11
C LYS A 643 7.32 18.43 -16.46
N GLY A 644 7.71 17.17 -16.56
CA GLY A 644 9.14 16.84 -16.64
C GLY A 644 9.89 17.25 -15.38
N VAL A 645 11.21 17.42 -15.48
CA VAL A 645 12.07 17.82 -14.34
C VAL A 645 11.87 19.28 -14.00
N GLN A 646 11.54 19.56 -12.74
CA GLN A 646 11.40 20.88 -12.14
C GLN A 646 12.40 21.07 -11.00
N LEU A 647 13.09 22.21 -10.94
CA LEU A 647 14.02 22.52 -9.85
C LEU A 647 13.24 23.06 -8.65
N LEU A 648 13.59 22.61 -7.46
CA LEU A 648 12.97 23.03 -6.20
C LEU A 648 13.62 24.27 -5.61
N GLY A 649 14.93 24.47 -5.86
CA GLY A 649 15.69 25.56 -5.29
C GLY A 649 16.79 25.12 -4.33
N ARG A 650 17.41 26.08 -3.65
CA ARG A 650 18.49 25.93 -2.70
C ARG A 650 18.60 27.14 -1.79
N PHE A 651 19.33 27.02 -0.70
CA PHE A 651 19.57 28.15 0.20
C PHE A 651 20.62 29.12 -0.38
N GLY A 652 20.24 30.32 -0.70
CA GLY A 652 21.12 31.47 -1.01
C GLY A 652 22.46 31.13 -1.70
N THR A 653 23.55 31.28 -0.98
CA THR A 653 24.92 30.97 -1.46
C THR A 653 25.30 29.49 -1.32
N ILE A 654 24.48 28.67 -0.73
CA ILE A 654 24.72 27.24 -0.54
C ILE A 654 24.69 26.53 -1.89
N ASN A 655 25.70 25.67 -2.12
CA ASN A 655 26.01 25.15 -3.45
C ASN A 655 25.29 23.86 -3.81
N SER A 656 24.53 23.24 -2.87
CA SER A 656 23.88 21.99 -3.13
C SER A 656 22.53 21.84 -2.39
N SER A 657 21.60 21.14 -2.99
CA SER A 657 20.40 20.59 -2.34
C SER A 657 20.04 19.22 -2.94
N SER A 658 19.37 18.39 -2.16
CA SER A 658 18.95 17.05 -2.55
C SER A 658 17.57 16.75 -1.93
N ALA A 659 16.62 16.36 -2.74
CA ALA A 659 15.30 15.91 -2.28
C ALA A 659 15.34 14.40 -2.01
N ASN A 660 14.84 13.99 -0.85
CA ASN A 660 14.92 12.60 -0.38
C ASN A 660 13.59 12.03 0.10
N ALA A 661 12.61 12.87 0.42
CA ALA A 661 11.33 12.47 0.97
C ALA A 661 10.20 13.24 0.30
N VAL A 662 9.06 12.57 0.08
CA VAL A 662 7.87 13.13 -0.57
C VAL A 662 6.60 12.53 0.02
N SER A 663 5.57 13.37 0.22
CA SER A 663 4.22 12.91 0.55
C SER A 663 3.58 12.13 -0.60
N ALA A 664 2.56 11.34 -0.30
CA ALA A 664 1.92 10.50 -1.32
C ALA A 664 1.32 11.28 -2.50
N ASP A 665 0.84 12.50 -2.24
CA ASP A 665 0.29 13.41 -3.24
C ASP A 665 1.35 14.26 -3.97
N GLY A 666 2.63 14.14 -3.57
CA GLY A 666 3.71 14.91 -4.16
C GLY A 666 3.75 16.40 -3.79
N GLN A 667 2.91 16.86 -2.85
CA GLN A 667 2.79 18.27 -2.50
C GLN A 667 3.75 18.71 -1.40
N VAL A 668 4.25 17.79 -0.59
CA VAL A 668 5.29 18.04 0.41
C VAL A 668 6.56 17.34 0.00
N ILE A 669 7.64 18.09 -0.11
CA ILE A 669 8.96 17.55 -0.44
C ILE A 669 9.96 18.02 0.60
N ALA A 670 10.82 17.13 1.04
CA ALA A 670 11.87 17.45 2.01
C ALA A 670 13.20 16.77 1.66
N GLY A 671 14.25 17.25 2.29
CA GLY A 671 15.59 16.74 2.05
C GLY A 671 16.64 17.56 2.78
N PHE A 672 17.76 17.81 2.14
CA PHE A 672 18.78 18.68 2.69
C PHE A 672 19.33 19.67 1.65
N GLY A 673 19.80 20.80 2.15
CA GLY A 673 20.61 21.75 1.41
C GLY A 673 21.86 22.11 2.21
N GLY A 674 23.01 22.32 1.54
CA GLY A 674 24.22 22.60 2.26
C GLY A 674 25.39 22.96 1.37
N SER A 675 26.51 23.33 2.00
CA SER A 675 27.79 23.43 1.32
C SER A 675 28.25 22.03 0.91
N VAL A 676 28.94 21.94 -0.21
CA VAL A 676 29.66 20.70 -0.53
C VAL A 676 30.62 20.43 0.64
N ALA A 677 30.56 19.22 1.21
CA ALA A 677 31.49 18.80 2.25
C ALA A 677 32.93 19.13 1.85
N GLN A 678 33.65 19.83 2.71
CA GLN A 678 35.07 20.15 2.47
C GLN A 678 35.96 18.91 2.65
N PHE A 679 35.42 17.90 3.37
CA PHE A 679 36.09 16.61 3.57
C PHE A 679 34.97 15.52 3.75
N PRO A 680 35.30 14.24 3.49
CA PRO A 680 34.33 13.16 3.70
C PRO A 680 33.79 13.13 5.15
N GLY A 681 32.47 13.22 5.29
CA GLY A 681 31.83 13.25 6.60
C GLY A 681 31.54 14.64 7.17
N ASP A 682 31.94 15.72 6.49
CA ASP A 682 31.53 17.08 6.86
C ASP A 682 30.06 17.31 6.49
N VAL A 683 29.19 17.27 7.48
CA VAL A 683 27.76 17.55 7.36
C VAL A 683 27.38 18.85 8.07
N SER A 684 28.37 19.56 8.62
CA SER A 684 28.17 20.79 9.43
C SER A 684 27.50 21.92 8.65
N GLY A 685 27.64 21.94 7.34
CA GLY A 685 26.98 22.90 6.45
C GLY A 685 25.59 22.50 5.94
N HIS A 686 25.15 21.28 6.20
CA HIS A 686 23.84 20.83 5.74
C HIS A 686 22.72 21.33 6.65
N ARG A 687 21.55 21.62 6.04
CA ARG A 687 20.31 21.97 6.71
C ARG A 687 19.17 21.23 6.04
N ALA A 688 18.25 20.69 6.83
CA ALA A 688 17.01 20.16 6.28
C ALA A 688 16.20 21.27 5.63
N PHE A 689 15.57 20.98 4.50
CA PHE A 689 14.60 21.87 3.88
C PHE A 689 13.22 21.23 3.85
N LEU A 690 12.22 22.08 3.81
CA LEU A 690 10.83 21.78 3.51
C LEU A 690 10.44 22.55 2.26
N TRP A 691 9.64 21.93 1.40
CA TRP A 691 9.06 22.58 0.22
C TRP A 691 7.59 22.14 0.07
N THR A 692 6.74 23.13 -0.16
CA THR A 692 5.39 22.93 -0.71
C THR A 692 5.21 23.94 -1.84
N PRO A 693 4.18 23.76 -2.72
CA PRO A 693 3.89 24.76 -3.76
C PRO A 693 3.71 26.18 -3.23
N GLU A 694 3.12 26.31 -2.04
CA GLU A 694 2.79 27.59 -1.40
C GLU A 694 3.98 28.21 -0.66
N LEU A 695 4.78 27.40 0.03
CA LEU A 695 5.94 27.85 0.80
C LEU A 695 7.18 28.11 -0.07
N GLY A 696 7.29 27.37 -1.20
CA GLY A 696 8.56 27.27 -1.89
C GLY A 696 9.64 26.55 -1.04
N PHE A 697 10.90 26.76 -1.34
CA PHE A 697 12.04 26.14 -0.67
C PHE A 697 12.42 26.89 0.60
N VAL A 698 12.13 26.29 1.78
CA VAL A 698 12.39 26.93 3.09
C VAL A 698 13.34 26.09 3.96
N ASP A 699 14.08 26.77 4.83
CA ASP A 699 14.88 26.13 5.88
C ASP A 699 13.93 25.55 6.94
N PHE A 700 13.93 24.22 7.09
CA PHE A 700 12.97 23.51 7.92
C PHE A 700 13.13 23.86 9.41
N GLU A 701 14.36 23.98 9.89
CA GLU A 701 14.64 24.38 11.27
C GLU A 701 14.13 25.80 11.57
N LYS A 702 14.37 26.74 10.63
CA LYS A 702 13.86 28.11 10.77
C LYS A 702 12.34 28.17 10.71
N PHE A 703 11.75 27.42 9.80
CA PHE A 703 10.30 27.31 9.69
C PHE A 703 9.69 26.85 11.04
N LEU A 704 10.22 25.77 11.61
CA LEU A 704 9.74 25.23 12.89
C LEU A 704 10.04 26.13 14.07
N SER A 705 11.20 26.81 14.09
CA SER A 705 11.51 27.81 15.12
C SER A 705 10.52 28.98 15.11
N ALA A 706 10.05 29.39 13.93
CA ALA A 706 8.98 30.41 13.81
C ALA A 706 7.65 29.91 14.37
N GLN A 707 7.46 28.59 14.47
CA GLN A 707 6.30 27.96 15.12
C GLN A 707 6.44 27.83 16.65
N GLY A 708 7.57 28.25 17.21
CA GLY A 708 7.87 28.09 18.63
C GLY A 708 8.47 26.73 18.99
N THR A 709 8.85 25.91 18.01
CA THR A 709 9.50 24.61 18.28
C THR A 709 10.93 24.83 18.74
N GLY A 710 11.27 24.33 19.91
CA GLY A 710 12.64 24.33 20.46
C GLY A 710 13.44 23.14 19.99
N PHE A 711 14.72 23.34 19.69
CA PHE A 711 15.64 22.27 19.25
C PHE A 711 16.74 21.98 20.27
N GLU A 712 16.79 22.69 21.39
CA GLU A 712 17.74 22.47 22.49
C GLU A 712 19.20 22.28 22.05
N GLY A 713 19.63 23.04 21.05
CA GLY A 713 20.98 22.98 20.50
C GLY A 713 21.22 21.89 19.46
N TRP A 714 20.18 21.21 18.99
CA TRP A 714 20.27 20.32 17.82
C TRP A 714 20.42 21.11 16.51
N ILE A 715 21.03 20.47 15.54
CA ILE A 715 21.06 20.91 14.15
C ILE A 715 20.28 19.88 13.33
N VAL A 716 19.16 20.30 12.73
CA VAL A 716 18.33 19.47 11.86
C VAL A 716 18.98 19.42 10.48
N ASN A 717 19.68 18.33 10.17
CA ASN A 717 20.63 18.24 9.06
C ASN A 717 20.02 17.79 7.75
N SER A 718 19.27 16.70 7.79
CA SER A 718 18.62 16.14 6.61
C SER A 718 17.31 15.45 6.99
N THR A 719 16.27 15.64 6.17
CA THR A 719 15.10 14.79 6.15
C THR A 719 15.36 13.63 5.20
N ASN A 720 15.13 12.41 5.66
CA ASN A 720 15.42 11.19 4.91
C ASN A 720 14.16 10.45 4.46
N SER A 721 13.07 10.57 5.23
CA SER A 721 11.77 9.97 4.91
C SER A 721 10.64 10.75 5.56
N MET A 722 9.41 10.55 5.10
CA MET A 722 8.20 11.10 5.71
C MET A 722 7.02 10.15 5.51
N THR A 723 5.98 10.33 6.33
CA THR A 723 4.70 9.66 6.17
C THR A 723 3.98 10.11 4.89
N PRO A 724 3.07 9.29 4.33
CA PRO A 724 2.32 9.62 3.11
C PRO A 724 1.55 10.94 3.19
N ASP A 725 1.04 11.29 4.35
CA ASP A 725 0.35 12.55 4.62
C ASP A 725 1.28 13.78 4.62
N GLY A 726 2.59 13.57 4.69
CA GLY A 726 3.57 14.65 4.74
C GLY A 726 3.61 15.41 6.06
N MET A 727 3.14 14.82 7.18
CA MET A 727 3.08 15.48 8.49
C MET A 727 4.07 14.94 9.51
N ARG A 728 4.52 13.68 9.41
CA ARG A 728 5.62 13.14 10.22
C ARG A 728 6.87 12.99 9.36
N PHE A 729 7.93 13.64 9.77
CA PHE A 729 9.24 13.63 9.10
C PHE A 729 10.25 12.95 9.99
N VAL A 730 11.14 12.16 9.38
CA VAL A 730 12.26 11.55 10.09
C VAL A 730 13.57 11.84 9.38
N GLY A 731 14.61 11.97 10.17
CA GLY A 731 15.89 12.31 9.59
C GLY A 731 17.05 12.21 10.55
N SER A 732 18.16 12.80 10.15
CA SER A 732 19.40 12.80 10.91
C SER A 732 19.89 14.22 11.16
N GLY A 733 20.55 14.42 12.30
CA GLY A 733 21.08 15.72 12.70
C GLY A 733 22.18 15.57 13.73
N TYR A 734 22.69 16.68 14.21
CA TYR A 734 23.68 16.73 15.27
C TYR A 734 23.04 17.05 16.59
N ALA A 735 23.12 16.09 17.49
CA ALA A 735 22.76 16.30 18.89
C ALA A 735 23.82 17.13 19.61
N PRO A 736 23.45 18.00 20.55
CA PRO A 736 24.41 18.69 21.39
C PRO A 736 25.36 17.71 22.08
N ASN A 737 26.66 17.83 21.81
CA ASN A 737 27.73 17.01 22.39
C ASN A 737 27.68 15.50 22.12
N LYS A 738 26.82 15.00 21.22
CA LYS A 738 26.61 13.56 20.97
C LYS A 738 26.93 13.10 19.54
N GLY A 739 27.24 14.01 18.61
CA GLY A 739 27.47 13.66 17.21
C GLY A 739 26.18 13.38 16.44
N LEU A 740 26.26 12.57 15.39
CA LEU A 740 25.14 12.26 14.50
C LEU A 740 24.09 11.41 15.20
N ALA A 741 22.85 11.84 15.18
CA ALA A 741 21.71 11.14 15.76
C ALA A 741 20.44 11.35 14.94
N GLY A 742 19.47 10.46 15.14
CA GLY A 742 18.16 10.53 14.50
C GLY A 742 17.20 11.49 15.19
N TRP A 743 16.21 11.93 14.45
CA TRP A 743 15.12 12.76 14.97
C TRP A 743 13.79 12.45 14.28
N ILE A 744 12.70 12.82 14.96
CA ILE A 744 11.33 12.82 14.44
C ILE A 744 10.80 14.25 14.55
N ILE A 745 10.11 14.73 13.54
CA ILE A 745 9.36 15.99 13.55
C ILE A 745 7.92 15.68 13.16
N ASP A 746 7.00 16.02 14.04
CA ASP A 746 5.57 16.04 13.75
C ASP A 746 5.14 17.47 13.46
N LEU A 747 4.44 17.65 12.34
CA LEU A 747 4.00 18.97 11.85
C LEU A 747 2.52 18.91 11.47
N PRO A 748 1.63 18.69 12.45
CA PRO A 748 0.20 18.60 12.16
C PRO A 748 -0.42 19.96 11.83
N THR A 749 -0.03 21.01 12.57
CA THR A 749 -0.54 22.36 12.41
C THR A 749 0.59 23.37 12.32
N VAL A 750 0.25 24.57 11.87
CA VAL A 750 1.16 25.73 11.81
C VAL A 750 0.49 26.97 12.36
N ASN A 751 1.28 27.80 13.03
CA ASN A 751 0.85 29.14 13.42
C ASN A 751 0.95 30.08 12.22
N ILE A 752 -0.10 30.83 11.98
CA ILE A 752 -0.19 31.87 10.96
C ILE A 752 -0.44 33.20 11.66
N CYS A 753 0.29 34.22 11.31
CA CYS A 753 -0.06 35.58 11.66
C CYS A 753 -1.09 36.08 10.63
N HIS A 754 -2.35 35.98 11.00
CA HIS A 754 -3.49 36.33 10.19
C HIS A 754 -3.77 37.85 10.24
N ALA A 755 -3.87 38.47 9.08
CA ALA A 755 -4.25 39.84 8.89
C ALA A 755 -5.66 39.90 8.27
N PRO A 756 -6.74 40.15 9.08
CA PRO A 756 -8.11 40.08 8.60
C PRO A 756 -8.36 41.00 7.38
N PRO A 757 -9.07 40.54 6.33
CA PRO A 757 -9.45 41.37 5.22
C PRO A 757 -10.23 42.60 5.69
N GLY A 758 -9.80 43.79 5.27
CA GLY A 758 -10.42 45.08 5.67
C GLY A 758 -9.90 45.69 6.98
N ASN A 759 -9.11 44.94 7.78
CA ASN A 759 -8.43 45.46 8.97
C ASN A 759 -7.04 44.84 9.17
N PRO A 760 -6.09 45.02 8.25
CA PRO A 760 -4.79 44.36 8.26
C PRO A 760 -3.89 44.79 9.42
N ARG A 761 -4.29 45.76 10.23
CA ARG A 761 -3.55 46.15 11.46
C ARG A 761 -3.95 45.33 12.69
N ASN A 762 -5.07 44.64 12.62
CA ASN A 762 -5.55 43.79 13.71
C ASN A 762 -5.09 42.33 13.50
N THR A 763 -3.77 42.16 13.48
CA THR A 763 -3.19 40.80 13.32
C THR A 763 -3.43 39.94 14.53
N GLN A 764 -3.72 38.65 14.31
CA GLN A 764 -3.87 37.66 15.36
C GLN A 764 -3.19 36.36 14.95
N THR A 765 -2.55 35.71 15.90
CA THR A 765 -2.02 34.38 15.66
C THR A 765 -3.17 33.36 15.66
N ILE A 766 -3.29 32.64 14.57
CA ILE A 766 -4.20 31.50 14.45
C ILE A 766 -3.39 30.23 14.23
N ASN A 767 -3.90 29.09 14.69
CA ASN A 767 -3.32 27.80 14.42
C ASN A 767 -4.18 27.08 13.38
N VAL A 768 -3.57 26.64 12.28
CA VAL A 768 -4.27 26.01 11.15
C VAL A 768 -3.57 24.70 10.78
N PRO A 769 -4.27 23.75 10.18
CA PRO A 769 -3.65 22.54 9.66
C PRO A 769 -2.52 22.86 8.69
N PHE A 770 -1.38 22.16 8.82
CA PHE A 770 -0.27 22.29 7.88
C PHE A 770 -0.69 21.87 6.48
N ARG A 771 -1.55 20.87 6.38
CA ARG A 771 -2.13 20.41 5.13
C ARG A 771 -3.54 20.99 4.99
N GLY A 772 -3.78 21.69 3.89
CA GLY A 772 -5.07 22.34 3.58
C GLY A 772 -5.04 23.85 3.77
N ASP A 773 -5.45 24.33 4.91
CA ASP A 773 -5.75 25.77 5.13
C ASP A 773 -4.56 26.71 5.06
N MET A 774 -3.35 26.23 5.39
CA MET A 774 -2.13 27.07 5.35
C MET A 774 -1.97 27.78 4.00
N GLY A 775 -2.18 27.06 2.90
CA GLY A 775 -2.01 27.59 1.56
C GLY A 775 -2.97 28.74 1.25
N ASP A 776 -4.19 28.68 1.73
CA ASP A 776 -5.20 29.72 1.49
C ASP A 776 -4.90 30.98 2.30
N HIS A 777 -4.43 30.83 3.53
CA HIS A 777 -3.95 31.96 4.35
C HIS A 777 -2.77 32.68 3.69
N LEU A 778 -1.80 31.95 3.15
CA LEU A 778 -0.66 32.53 2.44
C LEU A 778 -1.07 33.29 1.17
N LYS A 779 -2.09 32.81 0.43
CA LYS A 779 -2.65 33.49 -0.74
C LYS A 779 -3.31 34.83 -0.37
N HIS A 780 -3.85 34.95 0.83
CA HIS A 780 -4.43 36.19 1.34
C HIS A 780 -3.40 37.20 1.85
N GLY A 781 -2.13 36.84 1.90
CA GLY A 781 -1.06 37.71 2.36
C GLY A 781 -0.71 37.56 3.84
N ASP A 782 -1.22 36.53 4.51
CA ASP A 782 -0.85 36.17 5.87
C ASP A 782 0.60 35.64 5.91
N THR A 783 1.19 35.63 7.07
CA THR A 783 2.58 35.22 7.23
C THR A 783 2.73 34.03 8.18
N ILE A 784 3.71 33.17 7.87
CA ILE A 784 4.05 32.02 8.71
C ILE A 784 4.58 32.48 10.07
N GLY A 785 4.13 31.82 11.13
CA GLY A 785 4.58 32.04 12.49
C GLY A 785 3.62 32.86 13.36
N VAL A 786 4.01 33.07 14.61
CA VAL A 786 3.25 33.92 15.53
C VAL A 786 3.38 35.39 15.17
N CYS A 787 2.30 36.17 15.35
CA CYS A 787 2.37 37.61 15.18
C CYS A 787 3.37 38.21 16.17
N THR A 788 4.32 38.96 15.68
CA THR A 788 5.17 39.84 16.51
C THR A 788 4.40 41.14 16.75
N GLN A 789 4.17 41.45 18.01
CA GLN A 789 3.57 42.76 18.41
C GLN A 789 4.42 43.90 17.99
#